data_227ca3435b427eb6e1b89372c2eb8ea9
#
_entry.id   227ca3435b427eb6e1b89372c2eb8ea9
#
_cell.length_a   1.000
_cell.length_b   1.000
_cell.length_c   1.000
_cell.angle_alpha   90.00
_cell.angle_beta   90.00
_cell.angle_gamma   90.00
#
_symmetry.space_group_name_H-M   'P 1'
#
loop_
_entity.id
_entity.type
_entity.pdbx_description
1 polymer ?
#
loop_
_entity_poly.entity_id
_entity_poly.type
_entity_poly.pdbx_seq_one_letter_code
_entity_poly.pdbx_strand_id
1 'polypeptide(L)'
;MVRANVNNPSIVIWSLGNEAGPGKNFVAAYDALKKFDTSRPVQYERNNDIVDMGSNQYPSIGWVRGAVQGKYDIKYPFHISEYAHSMGNACGNLIDYWEAMESTNFFCGGAIWDWVDQSMYNYDPKTGTRYLAYGGDFGDTPNDGQFVMNGIVFGDLEPKPQYYEVRKVYQNIGVKAVDVEKGVFDIFNKYYFKNLADDYYLMWSVYEDGKAIQATLKKDINLAPRQRMQISLPYNRAAFKKDAEYFVKVQFILKDKMPWADKDFVMAEEQVLVKEATDRPLISEVAAATAGSLKSRMNPSTERIEIKGDGFEAEFDQQTGSIYSLKYGDKTIIAAGNGPKLDALRAFTNNDNWFYAPWFEYGLHNLQHKMIEVTAREKDGKMVLSFTVESQAPNAASIKGGTSSGKNSIVELTDRKFGANDFKFITNQVWTVYPDGSIELQSSITSTRPSLTLPRLGYVMKVPQEYANFTYYGRGPIDNYADRKSGQFIEQHTNTVAGEFVNFPKPQDMGNHEDVRWCALTNQAGQGAVFIATDRLSVSALQYSALDLILASHPYQLPKAGDTYLHLDCAVTGLGGNSCGQGGPLVQDRVFAGHHNMGFIIRPAVGANLAAVANVAPAGDIPLSITRTPAGMVELTSAKKDAVFCYTIDGSKKVQEYTEPIPLRNGGTVKAWYKDNKDISAVMKFEKIES
;
A
#
# COMPACT_ATOMS: atom_id res chain seq x y z
N MET A 1 -35.75 25.58 10.04
CA MET A 1 -34.38 25.71 9.53
C MET A 1 -34.17 27.03 8.81
N VAL A 2 -34.73 27.30 7.61
CA VAL A 2 -34.41 28.47 6.76
C VAL A 2 -34.58 29.80 7.50
N ARG A 3 -35.74 30.03 8.16
CA ARG A 3 -36.00 31.28 8.91
C ARG A 3 -34.97 31.57 10.00
N ALA A 4 -34.46 30.54 10.66
CA ALA A 4 -33.47 30.70 11.73
C ALA A 4 -32.06 31.00 11.19
N ASN A 5 -31.76 30.62 9.94
CA ASN A 5 -30.40 30.61 9.40
C ASN A 5 -30.23 31.51 8.15
N VAL A 6 -31.26 32.17 7.68
CA VAL A 6 -31.22 32.99 6.45
C VAL A 6 -30.15 34.09 6.47
N ASN A 7 -29.82 34.61 7.67
CA ASN A 7 -28.82 35.66 7.85
C ASN A 7 -27.39 35.11 7.98
N ASN A 8 -27.16 33.78 7.91
CA ASN A 8 -25.83 33.20 7.92
C ASN A 8 -25.21 33.27 6.51
N PRO A 9 -24.21 34.12 6.26
CA PRO A 9 -23.63 34.29 4.92
C PRO A 9 -22.84 33.10 4.43
N SER A 10 -22.43 32.20 5.33
CA SER A 10 -21.74 30.97 4.99
C SER A 10 -22.65 29.89 4.36
N ILE A 11 -23.95 30.02 4.51
CA ILE A 11 -24.90 29.13 3.83
C ILE A 11 -25.08 29.61 2.40
N VAL A 12 -24.66 28.80 1.44
CA VAL A 12 -24.73 29.15 0.00
C VAL A 12 -25.74 28.28 -0.75
N ILE A 13 -26.12 27.12 -0.23
CA ILE A 13 -27.08 26.18 -0.82
C ILE A 13 -27.98 25.65 0.29
N TRP A 14 -29.28 25.54 0.00
CA TRP A 14 -30.25 24.86 0.87
C TRP A 14 -30.45 23.43 0.41
N SER A 15 -30.59 22.48 1.34
CA SER A 15 -31.00 21.11 1.07
C SER A 15 -32.37 20.82 1.67
N LEU A 16 -33.24 20.12 0.92
CA LEU A 16 -34.60 19.76 1.40
C LEU A 16 -34.57 18.60 2.39
N GLY A 17 -33.58 17.76 2.35
CA GLY A 17 -33.50 16.60 3.24
C GLY A 17 -32.40 15.64 2.85
N ASN A 18 -32.41 14.44 3.44
CA ASN A 18 -31.45 13.37 3.20
C ASN A 18 -32.16 12.03 3.04
N GLU A 19 -31.95 11.33 1.94
CA GLU A 19 -32.35 9.94 1.66
C GLU A 19 -33.83 9.57 1.90
N ALA A 20 -34.71 10.54 1.87
CA ALA A 20 -36.12 10.34 2.23
C ALA A 20 -37.04 10.01 1.03
N GLY A 21 -36.46 9.78 -0.15
CA GLY A 21 -37.19 9.48 -1.38
C GLY A 21 -37.93 10.69 -1.99
N PRO A 22 -38.52 10.56 -3.19
CA PRO A 22 -39.30 11.60 -3.81
C PRO A 22 -40.71 11.67 -3.21
N GLY A 23 -41.38 12.84 -3.24
CA GLY A 23 -42.74 12.95 -2.79
C GLY A 23 -43.27 14.36 -2.74
N LYS A 24 -44.61 14.52 -2.67
CA LYS A 24 -45.30 15.81 -2.65
C LYS A 24 -44.89 16.74 -1.50
N ASN A 25 -44.42 16.17 -0.37
CA ASN A 25 -43.97 16.96 0.77
C ASN A 25 -42.72 17.76 0.43
N PHE A 26 -41.81 17.22 -0.41
CA PHE A 26 -40.61 17.95 -0.88
C PHE A 26 -40.97 19.06 -1.84
N VAL A 27 -41.99 18.87 -2.70
CA VAL A 27 -42.51 19.95 -3.55
C VAL A 27 -43.03 21.10 -2.68
N ALA A 28 -43.86 20.79 -1.69
CA ALA A 28 -44.40 21.79 -0.76
C ALA A 28 -43.30 22.47 0.07
N ALA A 29 -42.26 21.72 0.49
CA ALA A 29 -41.11 22.29 1.19
C ALA A 29 -40.28 23.23 0.31
N TYR A 30 -40.03 22.83 -0.94
CA TYR A 30 -39.37 23.69 -1.93
C TYR A 30 -40.14 25.01 -2.16
N ASP A 31 -41.44 24.91 -2.42
CA ASP A 31 -42.29 26.09 -2.63
C ASP A 31 -42.32 27.03 -1.42
N ALA A 32 -42.38 26.46 -0.21
CA ALA A 32 -42.35 27.24 1.02
C ALA A 32 -41.00 27.93 1.24
N LEU A 33 -39.90 27.25 0.94
CA LEU A 33 -38.56 27.78 1.02
C LEU A 33 -38.38 28.92 0.02
N LYS A 34 -38.74 28.72 -1.25
CA LYS A 34 -38.56 29.72 -2.32
C LYS A 34 -39.44 30.95 -2.13
N LYS A 35 -40.58 30.81 -1.47
CA LYS A 35 -41.39 31.98 -1.03
C LYS A 35 -40.70 32.83 0.03
N PHE A 36 -39.78 32.22 0.82
CA PHE A 36 -39.07 32.90 1.90
C PHE A 36 -37.68 33.39 1.49
N ASP A 37 -36.89 32.56 0.80
CA ASP A 37 -35.54 32.89 0.33
C ASP A 37 -35.37 32.53 -1.15
N THR A 38 -35.29 33.57 -2.00
CA THR A 38 -35.02 33.41 -3.44
C THR A 38 -33.57 33.60 -3.82
N SER A 39 -32.71 33.95 -2.85
CA SER A 39 -31.32 34.34 -3.10
C SER A 39 -30.37 33.12 -3.24
N ARG A 40 -30.74 31.98 -2.67
CA ARG A 40 -29.91 30.77 -2.66
C ARG A 40 -30.55 29.63 -3.44
N PRO A 41 -29.74 28.82 -4.16
CA PRO A 41 -30.24 27.63 -4.82
C PRO A 41 -30.58 26.53 -3.80
N VAL A 42 -31.44 25.61 -4.23
CA VAL A 42 -31.91 24.47 -3.46
C VAL A 42 -31.47 23.19 -4.17
N GLN A 43 -30.96 22.24 -3.42
CA GLN A 43 -30.61 20.88 -3.89
C GLN A 43 -31.44 19.83 -3.16
N TYR A 44 -31.63 18.68 -3.78
CA TYR A 44 -32.11 17.43 -3.16
C TYR A 44 -31.78 16.22 -4.03
N GLU A 45 -30.93 15.34 -3.56
CA GLU A 45 -30.34 14.26 -4.35
C GLU A 45 -31.35 13.17 -4.80
N ARG A 46 -32.47 13.02 -4.10
CA ARG A 46 -33.52 12.04 -4.44
C ARG A 46 -34.58 12.56 -5.40
N ASN A 47 -34.60 13.86 -5.66
CA ASN A 47 -35.52 14.45 -6.64
C ASN A 47 -34.95 15.76 -7.23
N ASN A 48 -34.09 15.61 -8.24
CA ASN A 48 -33.49 16.75 -8.92
C ASN A 48 -34.51 17.60 -9.72
N ASP A 49 -35.65 17.01 -10.11
CA ASP A 49 -36.61 17.69 -10.99
C ASP A 49 -37.28 18.91 -10.33
N ILE A 50 -37.49 18.86 -9.02
CA ILE A 50 -38.20 19.88 -8.26
C ILE A 50 -37.32 21.01 -7.71
N VAL A 51 -35.96 20.88 -7.83
CA VAL A 51 -34.98 21.78 -7.21
C VAL A 51 -34.18 22.56 -8.25
N ASP A 52 -33.42 23.57 -7.78
CA ASP A 52 -32.71 24.49 -8.67
C ASP A 52 -31.46 23.90 -9.30
N MET A 53 -30.77 22.99 -8.61
CA MET A 53 -29.47 22.44 -9.03
C MET A 53 -29.43 20.92 -8.92
N GLY A 54 -28.52 20.32 -9.70
CA GLY A 54 -28.33 18.88 -9.66
C GLY A 54 -27.55 18.42 -8.44
N SER A 55 -27.88 17.23 -7.98
CA SER A 55 -27.15 16.57 -6.88
C SER A 55 -27.20 15.04 -7.03
N ASN A 56 -26.18 14.36 -6.54
CA ASN A 56 -26.13 12.90 -6.40
C ASN A 56 -25.44 12.55 -5.09
N GLN A 57 -25.73 11.37 -4.57
CA GLN A 57 -25.16 10.84 -3.34
C GLN A 57 -24.37 9.55 -3.67
N TYR A 58 -23.13 9.49 -3.24
CA TYR A 58 -22.20 8.39 -3.51
C TYR A 58 -22.12 7.94 -4.99
N PRO A 59 -22.03 8.87 -5.97
CA PRO A 59 -21.78 8.44 -7.34
C PRO A 59 -20.43 7.76 -7.45
N SER A 60 -20.33 6.73 -8.28
CA SER A 60 -19.04 6.13 -8.58
C SER A 60 -18.15 7.10 -9.38
N ILE A 61 -16.83 6.93 -9.32
CA ILE A 61 -15.87 7.70 -10.13
C ILE A 61 -16.21 7.56 -11.63
N GLY A 62 -16.60 6.34 -12.05
CA GLY A 62 -17.04 6.08 -13.43
C GLY A 62 -18.26 6.89 -13.81
N TRP A 63 -19.21 7.06 -12.90
CA TRP A 63 -20.36 7.93 -13.11
C TRP A 63 -19.94 9.41 -13.24
N VAL A 64 -19.08 9.91 -12.32
CA VAL A 64 -18.58 11.29 -12.36
C VAL A 64 -17.84 11.56 -13.68
N ARG A 65 -16.96 10.67 -14.11
CA ARG A 65 -16.28 10.74 -15.41
C ARG A 65 -17.27 10.73 -16.59
N GLY A 66 -18.35 9.96 -16.50
CA GLY A 66 -19.44 9.97 -17.48
C GLY A 66 -20.21 11.29 -17.51
N ALA A 67 -20.52 11.84 -16.34
CA ALA A 67 -21.20 13.14 -16.21
C ALA A 67 -20.37 14.27 -16.83
N VAL A 68 -19.08 14.29 -16.56
CA VAL A 68 -18.13 15.26 -17.16
C VAL A 68 -18.09 15.18 -18.69
N GLN A 69 -18.27 13.97 -19.24
CA GLN A 69 -18.34 13.71 -20.69
C GLN A 69 -19.74 14.02 -21.31
N GLY A 70 -20.70 14.49 -20.50
CA GLY A 70 -22.05 14.78 -20.98
C GLY A 70 -22.92 13.54 -21.26
N LYS A 71 -22.61 12.39 -20.64
CA LYS A 71 -23.37 11.14 -20.85
C LYS A 71 -24.75 11.14 -20.17
N TYR A 72 -24.99 12.07 -19.25
CA TYR A 72 -26.21 12.12 -18.46
C TYR A 72 -26.88 13.48 -18.58
N ASP A 73 -28.22 13.48 -18.59
CA ASP A 73 -29.01 14.71 -18.45
C ASP A 73 -29.05 15.13 -16.98
N ILE A 74 -28.23 16.11 -16.61
CA ILE A 74 -28.10 16.60 -15.24
C ILE A 74 -28.26 18.13 -15.18
N LYS A 75 -28.84 18.63 -14.10
CA LYS A 75 -28.93 20.06 -13.84
C LYS A 75 -27.60 20.68 -13.40
N TYR A 76 -27.34 21.90 -13.81
CA TYR A 76 -26.19 22.72 -13.44
C TYR A 76 -26.59 23.89 -12.54
N PRO A 77 -25.75 24.31 -11.56
CA PRO A 77 -24.52 23.62 -11.14
C PRO A 77 -24.84 22.28 -10.49
N PHE A 78 -23.81 21.44 -10.31
CA PHE A 78 -23.98 20.09 -9.75
C PHE A 78 -23.14 19.92 -8.47
N HIS A 79 -23.75 19.35 -7.43
CA HIS A 79 -23.14 19.09 -6.13
C HIS A 79 -23.22 17.60 -5.78
N ILE A 80 -22.15 17.02 -5.27
CA ILE A 80 -22.19 15.67 -4.69
C ILE A 80 -22.51 15.80 -3.21
N SER A 81 -23.75 15.45 -2.81
CA SER A 81 -24.24 15.67 -1.44
C SER A 81 -23.46 14.87 -0.41
N GLU A 82 -23.03 13.65 -0.77
CA GLU A 82 -22.13 12.80 0.01
C GLU A 82 -21.26 11.97 -0.91
N TYR A 83 -19.98 11.79 -0.56
CA TYR A 83 -19.06 10.88 -1.22
C TYR A 83 -17.91 10.50 -0.28
N ALA A 84 -17.04 9.59 -0.71
CA ALA A 84 -15.85 9.16 0.02
C ALA A 84 -16.15 8.82 1.49
N HIS A 85 -17.20 7.99 1.73
CA HIS A 85 -17.58 7.56 3.07
C HIS A 85 -16.36 7.02 3.84
N SER A 86 -16.02 7.67 4.96
CA SER A 86 -14.70 7.59 5.58
C SER A 86 -14.64 6.68 6.81
N MET A 87 -15.38 5.57 6.80
CA MET A 87 -15.41 4.63 7.92
C MET A 87 -14.11 3.84 8.03
N GLY A 88 -13.47 3.93 9.20
CA GLY A 88 -12.20 3.27 9.46
C GLY A 88 -11.03 3.86 8.68
N ASN A 89 -10.18 3.02 8.11
CA ASN A 89 -9.09 3.40 7.21
C ASN A 89 -9.61 3.43 5.77
N ALA A 90 -9.78 4.62 5.20
CA ALA A 90 -10.61 4.83 4.01
C ALA A 90 -10.11 5.98 3.11
N CYS A 91 -11.00 6.52 2.26
CA CYS A 91 -10.77 7.60 1.30
C CYS A 91 -9.77 7.27 0.20
N GLY A 92 -9.75 6.03 -0.28
CA GLY A 92 -9.04 5.68 -1.51
C GLY A 92 -9.65 6.36 -2.75
N ASN A 93 -8.86 6.57 -3.76
CA ASN A 93 -9.23 7.19 -5.04
C ASN A 93 -9.86 8.59 -4.92
N LEU A 94 -9.63 9.32 -3.84
CA LEU A 94 -10.17 10.69 -3.66
C LEU A 94 -9.65 11.63 -4.75
N ILE A 95 -8.40 11.51 -5.13
CA ILE A 95 -7.80 12.31 -6.20
C ILE A 95 -8.50 12.09 -7.54
N ASP A 96 -8.94 10.87 -7.86
CA ASP A 96 -9.64 10.54 -9.09
C ASP A 96 -10.99 11.25 -9.21
N TYR A 97 -11.72 11.41 -8.09
CA TYR A 97 -12.93 12.23 -8.06
C TYR A 97 -12.62 13.69 -8.39
N TRP A 98 -11.61 14.26 -7.76
CA TRP A 98 -11.28 15.68 -7.91
C TRP A 98 -10.69 16.01 -9.26
N GLU A 99 -9.87 15.15 -9.85
CA GLU A 99 -9.39 15.31 -11.22
C GLU A 99 -10.57 15.36 -12.21
N ALA A 100 -11.58 14.50 -12.04
CA ALA A 100 -12.77 14.52 -12.87
C ALA A 100 -13.62 15.78 -12.63
N MET A 101 -13.90 16.14 -11.39
CA MET A 101 -14.72 17.32 -11.05
C MET A 101 -14.06 18.63 -11.49
N GLU A 102 -12.75 18.79 -11.27
CA GLU A 102 -12.01 20.02 -11.65
C GLU A 102 -11.80 20.15 -13.17
N SER A 103 -12.04 19.10 -13.96
CA SER A 103 -11.97 19.18 -15.42
C SER A 103 -13.10 19.98 -16.05
N THR A 104 -14.12 20.35 -15.26
CA THR A 104 -15.29 21.13 -15.71
C THR A 104 -15.58 22.30 -14.76
N ASN A 105 -16.48 23.21 -15.19
CA ASN A 105 -16.92 24.33 -14.38
C ASN A 105 -18.30 24.11 -13.75
N PHE A 106 -18.93 22.97 -13.94
CA PHE A 106 -20.29 22.75 -13.44
C PHE A 106 -20.37 21.99 -12.14
N PHE A 107 -19.35 21.22 -11.78
CA PHE A 107 -19.24 20.67 -10.44
C PHE A 107 -18.83 21.76 -9.44
N CYS A 108 -19.64 21.95 -8.41
CA CYS A 108 -19.31 22.87 -7.32
C CYS A 108 -18.68 22.16 -6.12
N GLY A 109 -18.35 20.86 -6.27
CA GLY A 109 -17.67 20.04 -5.26
C GLY A 109 -18.58 18.99 -4.65
N GLY A 110 -18.19 18.49 -3.49
CA GLY A 110 -18.92 17.47 -2.73
C GLY A 110 -18.59 17.52 -1.25
N ALA A 111 -19.43 16.87 -0.44
CA ALA A 111 -19.23 16.73 1.00
C ALA A 111 -18.79 15.29 1.33
N ILE A 112 -17.59 15.15 1.89
CA ILE A 112 -17.12 13.85 2.42
C ILE A 112 -18.00 13.47 3.61
N TRP A 113 -18.47 12.23 3.67
CA TRP A 113 -19.12 11.67 4.83
C TRP A 113 -18.11 10.86 5.66
N ASP A 114 -17.61 11.34 6.78
CA ASP A 114 -18.01 12.50 7.55
C ASP A 114 -16.76 13.27 8.03
N TRP A 115 -16.95 14.36 8.80
CA TRP A 115 -15.84 15.14 9.36
C TRP A 115 -15.22 14.43 10.58
N VAL A 116 -16.04 14.07 11.58
CA VAL A 116 -15.59 13.51 12.85
C VAL A 116 -16.33 12.21 13.16
N ASP A 117 -15.62 11.22 13.71
CA ASP A 117 -16.26 10.01 14.23
C ASP A 117 -17.29 10.37 15.30
N GLN A 118 -18.50 9.83 15.17
CA GLN A 118 -19.60 10.04 16.11
C GLN A 118 -19.47 9.10 17.31
N SER A 119 -18.25 8.97 17.86
CA SER A 119 -17.92 8.08 18.96
C SER A 119 -17.81 8.82 20.29
N MET A 120 -17.98 8.12 21.36
CA MET A 120 -17.80 8.59 22.73
C MET A 120 -16.80 7.69 23.46
N TYR A 121 -16.14 8.23 24.48
CA TYR A 121 -15.32 7.41 25.34
C TYR A 121 -16.13 6.46 26.21
N ASN A 122 -15.67 5.22 26.31
CA ASN A 122 -16.10 4.22 27.28
C ASN A 122 -14.88 3.59 27.95
N TYR A 123 -15.10 2.74 28.94
CA TYR A 123 -14.05 2.10 29.73
C TYR A 123 -14.27 0.59 29.76
N ASP A 124 -13.22 -0.17 29.50
CA ASP A 124 -13.28 -1.62 29.72
C ASP A 124 -13.52 -1.91 31.19
N PRO A 125 -14.60 -2.63 31.56
CA PRO A 125 -14.97 -2.86 32.94
C PRO A 125 -13.98 -3.74 33.73
N LYS A 126 -13.10 -4.47 33.02
CA LYS A 126 -12.11 -5.35 33.65
C LYS A 126 -10.80 -4.64 33.94
N THR A 127 -10.32 -3.81 33.03
CA THR A 127 -9.00 -3.17 33.12
C THR A 127 -9.08 -1.69 33.42
N GLY A 128 -10.25 -1.05 33.25
CA GLY A 128 -10.41 0.39 33.33
C GLY A 128 -9.79 1.15 32.14
N THR A 129 -9.37 0.45 31.09
CA THR A 129 -8.80 1.07 29.90
C THR A 129 -9.84 1.88 29.15
N ARG A 130 -9.55 3.17 28.94
CA ARG A 130 -10.40 4.08 28.16
C ARG A 130 -10.25 3.80 26.67
N TYR A 131 -11.35 3.77 25.95
CA TYR A 131 -11.37 3.56 24.49
C TYR A 131 -12.50 4.35 23.83
N LEU A 132 -12.39 4.59 22.52
CA LEU A 132 -13.45 5.17 21.70
C LEU A 132 -14.44 4.06 21.36
N ALA A 133 -15.70 4.25 21.76
CA ALA A 133 -16.77 3.27 21.65
C ALA A 133 -17.58 3.44 20.37
N TYR A 134 -18.22 2.35 19.95
CA TYR A 134 -19.16 2.33 18.82
C TYR A 134 -20.41 1.53 19.18
N GLY A 135 -21.35 1.37 18.23
CA GLY A 135 -22.65 0.73 18.49
C GLY A 135 -22.54 -0.63 19.15
N GLY A 136 -23.28 -0.84 20.22
CA GLY A 136 -23.30 -2.04 21.06
C GLY A 136 -22.45 -1.93 22.34
N ASP A 137 -21.50 -1.02 22.42
CA ASP A 137 -20.58 -0.89 23.56
C ASP A 137 -21.26 -0.33 24.83
N PHE A 138 -22.41 0.30 24.67
CA PHE A 138 -23.25 0.80 25.78
C PHE A 138 -24.43 -0.14 26.09
N GLY A 139 -24.44 -1.35 25.53
CA GLY A 139 -25.54 -2.31 25.69
C GLY A 139 -26.74 -2.02 24.81
N ASP A 140 -26.63 -1.10 23.89
CA ASP A 140 -27.66 -0.72 22.91
C ASP A 140 -27.92 -1.85 21.91
N THR A 141 -29.21 -2.13 21.65
CA THR A 141 -29.66 -3.13 20.67
C THR A 141 -31.05 -2.78 20.18
N PRO A 142 -31.33 -2.80 18.85
CA PRO A 142 -30.35 -3.07 17.78
C PRO A 142 -29.33 -1.94 17.59
N ASN A 143 -28.21 -2.22 16.93
CA ASN A 143 -27.21 -1.25 16.57
C ASN A 143 -26.51 -1.63 15.26
N ASP A 144 -25.83 -0.67 14.60
CA ASP A 144 -25.10 -0.84 13.36
C ASP A 144 -23.57 -0.85 13.58
N GLY A 145 -23.10 -1.08 14.82
CA GLY A 145 -21.70 -1.23 15.17
C GLY A 145 -20.87 -0.01 14.76
N GLN A 146 -19.93 -0.20 13.85
CA GLN A 146 -18.94 0.81 13.45
C GLN A 146 -19.49 1.93 12.56
N PHE A 147 -20.76 1.93 12.17
CA PHE A 147 -21.35 2.97 11.31
C PHE A 147 -21.42 4.37 11.95
N VAL A 148 -20.84 4.56 13.10
CA VAL A 148 -20.59 5.85 13.76
C VAL A 148 -19.15 6.34 13.59
N MET A 149 -18.26 5.52 12.98
CA MET A 149 -16.82 5.79 12.81
C MET A 149 -16.47 6.35 11.42
N ASN A 150 -17.29 7.26 10.91
CA ASN A 150 -17.27 7.72 9.52
C ASN A 150 -16.37 8.94 9.28
N GLY A 151 -15.76 9.50 10.34
CA GLY A 151 -15.00 10.74 10.26
C GLY A 151 -13.65 10.60 9.55
N ILE A 152 -13.16 11.72 9.00
CA ILE A 152 -11.76 11.85 8.59
C ILE A 152 -10.85 12.17 9.78
N VAL A 153 -11.43 12.53 10.92
CA VAL A 153 -10.77 12.62 12.23
C VAL A 153 -11.48 11.71 13.23
N PHE A 154 -10.77 11.27 14.27
CA PHE A 154 -11.33 10.48 15.35
C PHE A 154 -12.31 11.29 16.21
N GLY A 155 -13.08 10.62 17.08
CA GLY A 155 -14.03 11.27 17.99
C GLY A 155 -13.40 12.23 19.00
N ASP A 156 -12.09 12.13 19.24
CA ASP A 156 -11.30 13.06 20.05
C ASP A 156 -10.57 14.14 19.23
N LEU A 157 -10.93 14.25 17.95
CA LEU A 157 -10.43 15.23 16.97
C LEU A 157 -8.99 14.99 16.48
N GLU A 158 -8.35 13.89 16.85
CA GLU A 158 -7.06 13.52 16.27
C GLU A 158 -7.22 13.15 14.80
N PRO A 159 -6.34 13.60 13.89
CA PRO A 159 -6.42 13.27 12.48
C PRO A 159 -6.25 11.76 12.21
N LYS A 160 -7.13 11.20 11.38
CA LYS A 160 -6.90 9.88 10.79
C LYS A 160 -5.95 9.98 9.58
N PRO A 161 -5.35 8.89 9.11
CA PRO A 161 -4.47 8.92 7.93
C PRO A 161 -5.09 9.57 6.69
N GLN A 162 -6.38 9.36 6.43
CA GLN A 162 -7.10 9.95 5.30
C GLN A 162 -7.23 11.48 5.37
N TYR A 163 -7.11 12.09 6.54
CA TYR A 163 -7.12 13.55 6.69
C TYR A 163 -6.02 14.21 5.83
N TYR A 164 -4.84 13.61 5.77
CA TYR A 164 -3.70 14.14 5.02
C TYR A 164 -3.90 14.02 3.51
N GLU A 165 -4.62 12.99 3.05
CA GLU A 165 -5.02 12.87 1.66
C GLU A 165 -6.07 13.93 1.28
N VAL A 166 -7.08 14.13 2.13
CA VAL A 166 -8.08 15.21 1.95
C VAL A 166 -7.40 16.57 1.89
N ARG A 167 -6.49 16.87 2.80
CA ARG A 167 -5.70 18.09 2.81
C ARG A 167 -4.96 18.32 1.48
N LYS A 168 -4.33 17.27 0.95
CA LYS A 168 -3.60 17.32 -0.32
C LYS A 168 -4.55 17.55 -1.51
N VAL A 169 -5.60 16.77 -1.59
CA VAL A 169 -6.54 16.82 -2.72
C VAL A 169 -7.29 18.14 -2.75
N TYR A 170 -7.62 18.71 -1.59
CA TYR A 170 -8.35 19.98 -1.46
C TYR A 170 -7.48 21.23 -1.58
N GLN A 171 -6.17 21.11 -1.78
CA GLN A 171 -5.30 22.28 -1.93
C GLN A 171 -5.71 23.12 -3.15
N ASN A 172 -5.70 24.45 -2.95
CA ASN A 172 -6.14 25.41 -3.97
C ASN A 172 -5.01 25.96 -4.86
N ILE A 173 -3.86 25.33 -4.85
CA ILE A 173 -2.72 25.65 -5.71
C ILE A 173 -2.23 24.36 -6.34
N GLY A 174 -2.25 24.31 -7.67
CA GLY A 174 -1.72 23.20 -8.44
C GLY A 174 -0.30 23.45 -8.91
N VAL A 175 0.51 22.42 -8.91
CA VAL A 175 1.89 22.43 -9.47
C VAL A 175 2.02 21.26 -10.41
N LYS A 176 2.52 21.48 -11.62
CA LYS A 176 2.84 20.41 -12.58
C LYS A 176 4.20 20.65 -13.20
N ALA A 177 4.97 19.61 -13.37
CA ALA A 177 6.19 19.70 -14.17
C ALA A 177 5.84 19.89 -15.64
N VAL A 178 6.55 20.79 -16.32
CA VAL A 178 6.46 21.03 -17.76
C VAL A 178 7.71 20.48 -18.44
N ASP A 179 8.88 20.81 -17.90
CA ASP A 179 10.17 20.34 -18.39
C ASP A 179 11.13 20.22 -17.21
N VAL A 180 11.26 19.00 -16.68
CA VAL A 180 12.13 18.72 -15.53
C VAL A 180 13.62 18.91 -15.85
N GLU A 181 14.02 18.75 -17.11
CA GLU A 181 15.40 18.95 -17.54
C GLU A 181 15.81 20.42 -17.42
N LYS A 182 14.88 21.33 -17.72
CA LYS A 182 15.07 22.78 -17.64
C LYS A 182 14.56 23.41 -16.35
N GLY A 183 13.99 22.59 -15.45
CA GLY A 183 13.41 23.07 -14.20
C GLY A 183 12.15 23.92 -14.39
N VAL A 184 11.36 23.67 -15.45
CA VAL A 184 10.13 24.46 -15.74
C VAL A 184 8.91 23.79 -15.15
N PHE A 185 8.17 24.56 -14.34
CA PHE A 185 6.93 24.11 -13.67
C PHE A 185 5.78 25.08 -13.98
N ASP A 186 4.57 24.54 -14.13
CA ASP A 186 3.33 25.28 -14.26
C ASP A 186 2.65 25.37 -12.90
N ILE A 187 2.37 26.59 -12.46
CA ILE A 187 1.63 26.89 -11.24
C ILE A 187 0.23 27.33 -11.63
N PHE A 188 -0.80 26.71 -11.01
CA PHE A 188 -2.19 27.05 -11.21
C PHE A 188 -2.79 27.59 -9.90
N ASN A 189 -3.21 28.85 -9.89
CA ASN A 189 -4.02 29.42 -8.82
C ASN A 189 -5.48 28.96 -8.97
N LYS A 190 -5.93 27.99 -8.21
CA LYS A 190 -7.30 27.47 -8.24
C LYS A 190 -8.29 28.35 -7.46
N TYR A 191 -7.82 29.29 -6.64
CA TYR A 191 -8.70 30.23 -5.95
C TYR A 191 -9.53 31.07 -6.93
N TYR A 192 -10.71 31.47 -6.49
CA TYR A 192 -11.61 32.33 -7.28
C TYR A 192 -11.45 33.81 -6.96
N PHE A 193 -11.01 34.17 -5.75
CA PHE A 193 -11.01 35.55 -5.24
C PHE A 193 -9.67 35.99 -4.63
N LYS A 194 -8.65 35.11 -4.59
CA LYS A 194 -7.40 35.35 -3.89
C LYS A 194 -6.22 35.36 -4.84
N ASN A 195 -5.42 36.43 -4.84
CA ASN A 195 -4.10 36.44 -5.46
C ASN A 195 -3.11 35.72 -4.55
N LEU A 196 -2.22 34.91 -5.10
CA LEU A 196 -1.23 34.19 -4.28
C LEU A 196 -0.27 35.15 -3.58
N ALA A 197 -0.01 36.34 -4.14
CA ALA A 197 0.82 37.36 -3.53
C ALA A 197 0.29 37.86 -2.18
N ASP A 198 -1.01 37.76 -1.94
CA ASP A 198 -1.62 38.31 -0.73
C ASP A 198 -1.18 37.54 0.54
N ASP A 199 -1.14 36.20 0.45
CA ASP A 199 -0.99 35.36 1.64
C ASP A 199 0.20 34.40 1.59
N TYR A 200 0.83 34.17 0.41
CA TYR A 200 1.77 33.03 0.26
C TYR A 200 3.14 33.45 -0.24
N TYR A 201 4.16 32.77 0.32
CA TYR A 201 5.49 32.66 -0.30
C TYR A 201 5.61 31.33 -1.05
N LEU A 202 6.32 31.34 -2.17
CA LEU A 202 6.81 30.17 -2.87
C LEU A 202 8.16 29.77 -2.29
N MET A 203 8.32 28.49 -1.99
CA MET A 203 9.60 27.84 -1.68
C MET A 203 9.77 26.60 -2.55
N TRP A 204 11.00 26.18 -2.76
CA TRP A 204 11.30 24.89 -3.35
C TRP A 204 12.59 24.30 -2.75
N SER A 205 12.67 22.98 -2.75
CA SER A 205 13.81 22.24 -2.22
C SER A 205 14.19 21.10 -3.16
N VAL A 206 15.47 20.75 -3.20
CA VAL A 206 15.99 19.57 -3.89
C VAL A 206 16.31 18.50 -2.85
N TYR A 207 15.86 17.29 -3.13
CA TYR A 207 16.15 16.11 -2.33
C TYR A 207 17.05 15.16 -3.10
N GLU A 208 18.09 14.63 -2.45
CA GLU A 208 18.94 13.54 -2.92
C GLU A 208 18.67 12.33 -2.05
N ASP A 209 18.23 11.21 -2.64
CA ASP A 209 17.86 9.98 -1.92
C ASP A 209 17.02 10.23 -0.66
N GLY A 210 16.00 11.09 -0.80
CA GLY A 210 15.05 11.42 0.26
C GLY A 210 15.53 12.38 1.33
N LYS A 211 16.71 12.99 1.19
CA LYS A 211 17.23 14.06 2.09
C LYS A 211 17.32 15.38 1.36
N ALA A 212 16.82 16.44 1.99
CA ALA A 212 16.97 17.79 1.45
C ALA A 212 18.44 18.20 1.42
N ILE A 213 18.91 18.60 0.22
CA ILE A 213 20.29 19.07 -0.02
C ILE A 213 20.36 20.54 -0.38
N GLN A 214 19.25 21.10 -0.86
CA GLN A 214 19.11 22.51 -1.20
C GLN A 214 17.71 22.98 -0.86
N ALA A 215 17.58 24.17 -0.30
CA ALA A 215 16.32 24.86 -0.11
C ALA A 215 16.48 26.32 -0.52
N THR A 216 15.42 26.92 -1.08
CA THR A 216 15.42 28.34 -1.45
C THR A 216 14.92 29.22 -0.33
N LEU A 217 15.27 30.50 -0.41
CA LEU A 217 14.61 31.53 0.36
C LEU A 217 13.16 31.72 -0.11
N LYS A 218 12.33 32.26 0.76
CA LYS A 218 10.95 32.65 0.48
C LYS A 218 10.91 33.65 -0.68
N LYS A 219 10.10 33.36 -1.69
CA LYS A 219 9.95 34.18 -2.88
C LYS A 219 8.49 34.62 -3.03
N ASP A 220 8.30 35.90 -3.31
CA ASP A 220 6.97 36.40 -3.69
C ASP A 220 6.53 35.82 -5.03
N ILE A 221 5.24 35.53 -5.13
CA ILE A 221 4.60 35.06 -6.34
C ILE A 221 3.31 35.84 -6.55
N ASN A 222 3.23 36.61 -7.65
CA ASN A 222 2.03 37.35 -8.03
C ASN A 222 1.28 36.56 -9.10
N LEU A 223 0.23 35.88 -8.70
CA LEU A 223 -0.62 35.08 -9.59
C LEU A 223 -2.09 35.28 -9.22
N ALA A 224 -2.79 35.96 -10.13
CA ALA A 224 -4.22 36.29 -9.96
C ALA A 224 -5.11 35.02 -9.90
N PRO A 225 -6.33 35.14 -9.35
CA PRO A 225 -7.29 34.02 -9.31
C PRO A 225 -7.50 33.38 -10.69
N ARG A 226 -7.59 32.06 -10.73
CA ARG A 226 -7.81 31.23 -11.95
C ARG A 226 -6.77 31.35 -13.03
N GLN A 227 -5.62 31.98 -12.77
CA GLN A 227 -4.51 32.13 -13.72
C GLN A 227 -3.45 31.02 -13.54
N ARG A 228 -2.68 30.84 -14.60
CA ARG A 228 -1.50 29.95 -14.65
C ARG A 228 -0.24 30.75 -14.92
N MET A 229 0.87 30.26 -14.38
CA MET A 229 2.18 30.86 -14.61
C MET A 229 3.23 29.76 -14.68
N GLN A 230 4.07 29.80 -15.70
CA GLN A 230 5.28 28.98 -15.72
C GLN A 230 6.40 29.69 -14.96
N ILE A 231 7.09 28.90 -14.14
CA ILE A 231 8.26 29.34 -13.39
C ILE A 231 9.45 28.43 -13.70
N SER A 232 10.65 29.00 -13.60
CA SER A 232 11.89 28.23 -13.68
C SER A 232 12.53 28.11 -12.31
N LEU A 233 12.82 26.89 -11.89
CA LEU A 233 13.53 26.57 -10.66
C LEU A 233 14.99 26.26 -11.01
N PRO A 234 15.95 27.07 -10.56
CA PRO A 234 17.34 26.97 -11.01
C PRO A 234 18.16 25.94 -10.21
N TYR A 235 17.71 24.68 -10.19
CA TYR A 235 18.54 23.61 -9.63
C TYR A 235 19.63 23.15 -10.62
N ASN A 236 20.83 22.86 -10.09
CA ASN A 236 21.97 22.47 -10.92
C ASN A 236 21.94 20.95 -11.19
N ARG A 237 21.21 20.54 -12.24
CA ARG A 237 21.11 19.14 -12.64
C ARG A 237 22.45 18.52 -13.05
N ALA A 238 23.39 19.31 -13.58
CA ALA A 238 24.69 18.81 -13.96
C ALA A 238 25.55 18.33 -12.77
N ALA A 239 25.21 18.78 -11.56
CA ALA A 239 25.85 18.31 -10.33
C ALA A 239 25.19 17.03 -9.74
N PHE A 240 24.12 16.52 -10.33
CA PHE A 240 23.43 15.33 -9.82
C PHE A 240 24.28 14.07 -10.08
N LYS A 241 24.46 13.27 -9.05
CA LYS A 241 25.16 11.98 -9.09
C LYS A 241 24.37 10.96 -9.92
N LYS A 242 25.04 10.03 -10.57
CA LYS A 242 24.38 8.99 -11.35
C LYS A 242 23.73 7.92 -10.48
N ASP A 243 24.31 7.63 -9.34
CA ASP A 243 23.88 6.62 -8.37
C ASP A 243 22.84 7.12 -7.37
N ALA A 244 22.36 8.36 -7.49
CA ALA A 244 21.37 8.95 -6.62
C ALA A 244 20.09 9.37 -7.36
N GLU A 245 18.95 9.28 -6.65
CA GLU A 245 17.63 9.71 -7.09
C GLU A 245 17.36 11.13 -6.60
N TYR A 246 16.75 11.98 -7.45
CA TYR A 246 16.48 13.37 -7.10
C TYR A 246 15.02 13.75 -7.27
N PHE A 247 14.50 14.42 -6.25
CA PHE A 247 13.18 15.05 -6.27
C PHE A 247 13.29 16.55 -6.07
N VAL A 248 12.34 17.29 -6.65
CA VAL A 248 12.08 18.69 -6.31
C VAL A 248 10.75 18.78 -5.61
N LYS A 249 10.72 19.43 -4.44
CA LYS A 249 9.52 19.74 -3.68
C LYS A 249 9.23 21.24 -3.78
N VAL A 250 8.02 21.59 -4.20
CA VAL A 250 7.54 22.96 -4.33
C VAL A 250 6.48 23.20 -3.27
N GLN A 251 6.59 24.28 -2.52
CA GLN A 251 5.70 24.55 -1.37
C GLN A 251 5.21 26.01 -1.42
N PHE A 252 3.96 26.20 -1.01
CA PHE A 252 3.35 27.51 -0.77
C PHE A 252 3.06 27.62 0.72
N ILE A 253 3.68 28.58 1.38
CA ILE A 253 3.62 28.78 2.83
C ILE A 253 2.99 30.11 3.18
N LEU A 254 2.30 30.18 4.31
CA LEU A 254 1.69 31.42 4.80
C LEU A 254 2.75 32.49 5.10
N LYS A 255 2.49 33.71 4.65
CA LYS A 255 3.32 34.91 4.96
C LYS A 255 3.19 35.33 6.39
N ASP A 256 1.97 35.29 6.91
CA ASP A 256 1.62 35.75 8.23
C ASP A 256 0.78 34.73 8.99
N LYS A 257 0.71 34.89 10.31
CA LYS A 257 -0.17 34.08 11.15
C LYS A 257 -1.64 34.40 10.84
N MET A 258 -2.42 33.34 10.65
CA MET A 258 -3.87 33.39 10.49
C MET A 258 -4.57 32.91 11.79
N PRO A 259 -5.88 33.15 11.97
CA PRO A 259 -6.61 32.64 13.16
C PRO A 259 -6.58 31.11 13.29
N TRP A 260 -6.34 30.38 12.19
CA TRP A 260 -6.41 28.93 12.06
C TRP A 260 -5.07 28.27 11.78
N ALA A 261 -3.99 29.02 11.49
CA ALA A 261 -2.65 28.47 11.26
C ALA A 261 -1.57 29.51 11.56
N ASP A 262 -0.40 29.01 11.99
CA ASP A 262 0.75 29.85 12.23
C ASP A 262 1.43 30.30 10.93
N LYS A 263 2.25 31.35 11.02
CA LYS A 263 3.16 31.73 9.95
C LYS A 263 4.01 30.55 9.49
N ASP A 264 4.29 30.51 8.20
CA ASP A 264 5.05 29.44 7.52
C ASP A 264 4.33 28.09 7.43
N PHE A 265 3.03 28.03 7.79
CA PHE A 265 2.21 26.84 7.56
C PHE A 265 2.16 26.51 6.06
N VAL A 266 2.39 25.22 5.70
CA VAL A 266 2.36 24.78 4.32
C VAL A 266 0.93 24.60 3.85
N MET A 267 0.50 25.46 2.93
CA MET A 267 -0.87 25.47 2.38
C MET A 267 -1.04 24.55 1.17
N ALA A 268 -0.01 24.47 0.35
CA ALA A 268 0.02 23.56 -0.79
C ALA A 268 1.44 23.12 -1.05
N GLU A 269 1.59 21.90 -1.50
CA GLU A 269 2.89 21.34 -1.85
C GLU A 269 2.79 20.26 -2.92
N GLU A 270 3.87 20.11 -3.69
CA GLU A 270 4.01 19.07 -4.70
C GLU A 270 5.44 18.57 -4.74
N GLN A 271 5.61 17.27 -4.98
CA GLN A 271 6.92 16.65 -5.18
C GLN A 271 6.99 16.03 -6.56
N VAL A 272 8.06 16.31 -7.28
CA VAL A 272 8.28 15.80 -8.63
C VAL A 272 9.62 15.10 -8.70
N LEU A 273 9.63 13.89 -9.27
CA LEU A 273 10.86 13.18 -9.62
C LEU A 273 11.55 13.89 -10.78
N VAL A 274 12.82 14.27 -10.59
CA VAL A 274 13.62 14.98 -11.61
C VAL A 274 14.75 14.12 -12.17
N LYS A 275 15.18 13.09 -11.43
CA LYS A 275 16.19 12.14 -11.91
C LYS A 275 16.14 10.86 -11.13
N GLU A 276 16.11 9.73 -11.81
CA GLU A 276 16.31 8.40 -11.21
C GLU A 276 17.79 8.06 -11.04
N ALA A 277 18.10 7.20 -10.08
CA ALA A 277 19.41 6.59 -9.95
C ALA A 277 19.60 5.56 -11.07
N THR A 278 20.73 5.62 -11.80
CA THR A 278 20.99 4.74 -12.94
C THR A 278 22.24 3.88 -12.81
N ASP A 279 23.06 4.12 -11.78
CA ASP A 279 24.42 3.56 -11.70
C ASP A 279 24.83 3.26 -10.25
N ARG A 280 23.91 2.61 -9.51
CA ARG A 280 24.24 2.12 -8.16
C ARG A 280 25.18 0.93 -8.27
N PRO A 281 26.19 0.80 -7.36
CA PRO A 281 27.08 -0.34 -7.37
C PRO A 281 26.31 -1.65 -7.16
N LEU A 282 26.67 -2.69 -7.91
CA LEU A 282 26.07 -4.00 -7.71
C LEU A 282 26.43 -4.58 -6.34
N ILE A 283 25.50 -5.22 -5.66
CA ILE A 283 25.77 -5.84 -4.37
C ILE A 283 26.91 -6.87 -4.46
N SER A 284 27.05 -7.58 -5.59
CA SER A 284 28.13 -8.51 -5.83
C SER A 284 29.52 -7.84 -5.86
N GLU A 285 29.63 -6.63 -6.39
CA GLU A 285 30.87 -5.86 -6.43
C GLU A 285 31.22 -5.33 -5.03
N VAL A 286 30.22 -4.81 -4.30
CA VAL A 286 30.40 -4.32 -2.93
C VAL A 286 30.83 -5.45 -2.01
N ALA A 287 30.19 -6.63 -2.09
CA ALA A 287 30.54 -7.79 -1.30
C ALA A 287 31.92 -8.38 -1.66
N ALA A 288 32.31 -8.36 -2.94
CA ALA A 288 33.62 -8.85 -3.37
C ALA A 288 34.79 -7.99 -2.85
N ALA A 289 34.55 -6.71 -2.56
CA ALA A 289 35.54 -5.84 -1.96
C ALA A 289 35.80 -6.17 -0.47
N THR A 290 34.95 -6.99 0.15
CA THR A 290 35.10 -7.46 1.52
C THR A 290 35.83 -8.81 1.49
N ALA A 291 37.02 -8.88 2.06
CA ALA A 291 37.77 -10.14 2.16
C ALA A 291 37.05 -11.11 3.11
N GLY A 292 36.45 -12.14 2.57
CA GLY A 292 35.75 -13.16 3.34
C GLY A 292 35.55 -14.45 2.55
N SER A 293 35.40 -15.58 3.24
CA SER A 293 35.04 -16.85 2.63
C SER A 293 33.79 -17.41 3.30
N LEU A 294 32.93 -17.99 2.49
CA LEU A 294 31.76 -18.72 3.00
C LEU A 294 32.12 -20.15 3.35
N LYS A 295 31.51 -20.67 4.41
CA LYS A 295 31.47 -22.08 4.73
C LYS A 295 30.03 -22.52 4.73
N SER A 296 29.69 -23.51 3.93
CA SER A 296 28.37 -24.09 3.90
C SER A 296 28.36 -25.55 4.33
N ARG A 297 27.30 -25.94 4.99
CA ARG A 297 27.08 -27.31 5.42
C ARG A 297 25.62 -27.68 5.36
N MET A 298 25.30 -28.80 4.73
CA MET A 298 24.01 -29.45 4.90
C MET A 298 23.99 -30.19 6.23
N ASN A 299 22.99 -29.91 7.05
CA ASN A 299 22.73 -30.60 8.31
C ASN A 299 21.58 -31.59 8.13
N PRO A 300 21.85 -32.92 7.97
CA PRO A 300 20.79 -33.89 7.67
C PRO A 300 19.82 -34.10 8.83
N SER A 301 20.23 -33.83 10.07
CA SER A 301 19.37 -34.03 11.23
C SER A 301 18.32 -32.91 11.42
N THR A 302 18.59 -31.73 10.89
CA THR A 302 17.69 -30.56 10.97
C THR A 302 17.11 -30.19 9.63
N GLU A 303 17.53 -30.84 8.53
CA GLU A 303 17.17 -30.49 7.14
C GLU A 303 17.45 -29.03 6.81
N ARG A 304 18.60 -28.49 7.29
CA ARG A 304 18.98 -27.08 7.09
C ARG A 304 20.29 -26.96 6.34
N ILE A 305 20.35 -25.87 5.56
CA ILE A 305 21.60 -25.43 4.93
C ILE A 305 22.17 -24.33 5.81
N GLU A 306 23.26 -24.64 6.51
CA GLU A 306 23.97 -23.67 7.36
C GLU A 306 25.02 -22.96 6.52
N ILE A 307 25.03 -21.63 6.56
CA ILE A 307 26.00 -20.78 5.86
C ILE A 307 26.63 -19.83 6.87
N LYS A 308 27.95 -19.84 6.94
CA LYS A 308 28.72 -18.98 7.84
C LYS A 308 29.75 -18.19 7.04
N GLY A 309 29.83 -16.93 7.35
CA GLY A 309 30.86 -16.01 6.87
C GLY A 309 31.52 -15.27 8.01
N ASP A 310 32.38 -14.33 7.70
CA ASP A 310 33.00 -13.48 8.72
C ASP A 310 31.93 -12.51 9.29
N GLY A 311 31.62 -12.69 10.58
CA GLY A 311 30.67 -11.84 11.29
C GLY A 311 29.19 -12.14 11.02
N PHE A 312 28.83 -13.25 10.37
CA PHE A 312 27.43 -13.64 10.23
C PHE A 312 27.19 -15.15 10.17
N GLU A 313 25.99 -15.55 10.52
CA GLU A 313 25.48 -16.92 10.39
C GLU A 313 24.05 -16.88 9.84
N ALA A 314 23.77 -17.66 8.80
CA ALA A 314 22.44 -17.84 8.23
C ALA A 314 22.11 -19.34 8.10
N GLU A 315 20.90 -19.71 8.44
CA GLU A 315 20.36 -21.03 8.21
C GLU A 315 19.16 -20.95 7.29
N PHE A 316 19.10 -21.83 6.29
CA PHE A 316 17.95 -21.98 5.39
C PHE A 316 17.25 -23.31 5.68
N ASP A 317 15.94 -23.26 5.83
CA ASP A 317 15.08 -24.40 6.07
C ASP A 317 14.68 -25.04 4.74
N GLN A 318 15.00 -26.31 4.56
CA GLN A 318 14.64 -27.06 3.35
C GLN A 318 13.17 -27.50 3.33
N GLN A 319 12.47 -27.47 4.44
CA GLN A 319 11.04 -27.80 4.45
C GLN A 319 10.21 -26.67 3.89
N THR A 320 10.56 -25.43 4.22
CA THR A 320 9.79 -24.22 3.83
C THR A 320 10.44 -23.41 2.72
N GLY A 321 11.70 -23.67 2.37
CA GLY A 321 12.43 -22.91 1.34
C GLY A 321 12.73 -21.48 1.73
N SER A 322 13.00 -21.19 3.00
CA SER A 322 13.22 -19.85 3.52
C SER A 322 14.39 -19.77 4.51
N ILE A 323 14.83 -18.55 4.82
CA ILE A 323 15.72 -18.31 5.94
C ILE A 323 15.05 -18.81 7.21
N TYR A 324 15.72 -19.70 7.94
CA TYR A 324 15.29 -20.18 9.25
C TYR A 324 15.75 -19.25 10.37
N SER A 325 17.01 -18.83 10.33
CA SER A 325 17.61 -17.90 11.28
C SER A 325 18.70 -17.06 10.62
N LEU A 326 18.90 -15.83 11.11
CA LEU A 326 19.96 -14.93 10.68
C LEU A 326 20.56 -14.19 11.87
N LYS A 327 21.89 -14.19 11.96
CA LYS A 327 22.66 -13.43 12.95
C LYS A 327 23.72 -12.59 12.27
N TYR A 328 23.94 -11.40 12.79
CA TYR A 328 25.10 -10.56 12.50
C TYR A 328 25.91 -10.36 13.79
N GLY A 329 27.12 -10.94 13.82
CA GLY A 329 27.90 -11.05 15.05
C GLY A 329 27.15 -11.82 16.15
N ASP A 330 26.96 -11.18 17.29
CA ASP A 330 26.18 -11.70 18.43
C ASP A 330 24.68 -11.36 18.35
N LYS A 331 24.25 -10.60 17.34
CA LYS A 331 22.88 -10.08 17.20
C LYS A 331 22.01 -10.99 16.36
N THR A 332 20.91 -11.45 16.94
CA THR A 332 19.88 -12.20 16.22
C THR A 332 18.95 -11.23 15.50
N ILE A 333 18.97 -11.24 14.16
CA ILE A 333 18.09 -10.43 13.31
C ILE A 333 16.80 -11.18 13.01
N ILE A 334 16.91 -12.46 12.71
CA ILE A 334 15.77 -13.35 12.47
C ILE A 334 15.94 -14.53 13.42
N ALA A 335 15.04 -14.67 14.37
CA ALA A 335 15.00 -15.80 15.27
C ALA A 335 14.54 -17.07 14.55
N ALA A 336 14.84 -18.22 15.13
CA ALA A 336 14.52 -19.55 14.57
C ALA A 336 13.06 -19.66 14.10
N GLY A 337 12.85 -19.95 12.82
CA GLY A 337 11.54 -20.13 12.20
C GLY A 337 10.78 -18.84 11.82
N ASN A 338 11.35 -17.66 12.10
CA ASN A 338 10.73 -16.36 11.87
C ASN A 338 11.15 -15.68 10.55
N GLY A 339 11.82 -16.40 9.66
CA GLY A 339 12.25 -15.85 8.37
C GLY A 339 11.12 -15.57 7.39
N PRO A 340 11.48 -14.94 6.25
CA PRO A 340 10.50 -14.50 5.26
C PRO A 340 9.66 -15.66 4.70
N LYS A 341 8.34 -15.51 4.78
CA LYS A 341 7.38 -16.47 4.20
C LYS A 341 6.41 -15.70 3.33
N LEU A 342 5.97 -16.32 2.23
CA LEU A 342 4.94 -15.73 1.39
C LEU A 342 3.69 -15.44 2.21
N ASP A 343 3.19 -14.24 2.09
CA ASP A 343 1.96 -13.77 2.73
C ASP A 343 1.06 -13.03 1.73
N ALA A 344 -0.24 -13.22 1.90
CA ALA A 344 -1.25 -12.60 1.06
C ALA A 344 -2.47 -12.14 1.86
N LEU A 345 -2.34 -11.95 3.17
CA LEU A 345 -3.42 -11.50 4.05
C LEU A 345 -3.10 -10.13 4.67
N ARG A 346 -4.09 -9.22 4.65
CA ARG A 346 -4.12 -8.04 5.54
C ARG A 346 -5.31 -8.11 6.48
N ALA A 347 -5.26 -7.36 7.56
CA ALA A 347 -6.47 -7.09 8.32
C ALA A 347 -7.45 -6.30 7.44
N PHE A 348 -8.69 -6.78 7.30
CA PHE A 348 -9.64 -6.11 6.43
C PHE A 348 -10.05 -4.74 7.01
N THR A 349 -10.18 -3.77 6.12
CA THR A 349 -10.76 -2.45 6.40
C THR A 349 -12.28 -2.50 6.20
N ASN A 350 -12.97 -1.43 6.58
CA ASN A 350 -14.41 -1.37 6.38
C ASN A 350 -14.82 -1.46 4.90
N ASN A 351 -13.99 -0.95 3.99
CA ASN A 351 -14.22 -1.05 2.56
C ASN A 351 -13.99 -2.45 1.97
N ASP A 352 -13.32 -3.33 2.69
CA ASP A 352 -13.06 -4.71 2.23
C ASP A 352 -14.28 -5.63 2.36
N ASN A 353 -15.43 -5.14 2.82
CA ASN A 353 -16.69 -5.88 2.95
C ASN A 353 -17.10 -6.68 1.70
N TRP A 354 -16.63 -6.30 0.53
CA TRP A 354 -17.00 -6.88 -0.75
C TRP A 354 -16.25 -8.15 -1.11
N PHE A 355 -15.00 -8.28 -0.62
CA PHE A 355 -14.10 -9.31 -1.10
C PHE A 355 -13.21 -9.94 -0.02
N TYR A 356 -13.42 -9.65 1.27
CA TYR A 356 -12.63 -10.31 2.32
C TYR A 356 -13.02 -11.80 2.50
N ALA A 357 -14.26 -12.17 2.24
CA ALA A 357 -14.70 -13.56 2.42
C ALA A 357 -13.90 -14.57 1.57
N PRO A 358 -13.64 -14.32 0.28
CA PRO A 358 -12.77 -15.18 -0.53
C PRO A 358 -11.36 -15.37 0.06
N TRP A 359 -10.81 -14.41 0.80
CA TRP A 359 -9.48 -14.56 1.41
C TRP A 359 -9.43 -15.75 2.38
N PHE A 360 -10.52 -15.97 3.13
CA PHE A 360 -10.65 -17.09 4.06
C PHE A 360 -11.08 -18.39 3.36
N GLU A 361 -11.93 -18.29 2.37
CA GLU A 361 -12.37 -19.43 1.55
C GLU A 361 -11.19 -20.05 0.77
N TYR A 362 -10.22 -19.23 0.35
CA TYR A 362 -8.98 -19.66 -0.31
C TYR A 362 -7.80 -19.83 0.66
N GLY A 363 -8.03 -19.66 1.97
CA GLY A 363 -7.05 -20.00 3.01
C GLY A 363 -5.88 -19.03 3.15
N LEU A 364 -5.99 -17.76 2.68
CA LEU A 364 -4.88 -16.80 2.77
C LEU A 364 -4.43 -16.56 4.22
N HIS A 365 -5.30 -16.76 5.20
CA HIS A 365 -5.04 -16.58 6.63
C HIS A 365 -4.14 -17.67 7.25
N ASN A 366 -3.91 -18.78 6.54
CA ASN A 366 -3.15 -19.93 7.08
C ASN A 366 -2.37 -20.65 5.99
N LEU A 367 -1.60 -19.91 5.20
CA LEU A 367 -0.72 -20.50 4.20
C LEU A 367 0.37 -21.32 4.86
N GLN A 368 0.49 -22.58 4.47
CA GLN A 368 1.59 -23.47 4.82
C GLN A 368 2.51 -23.61 3.62
N HIS A 369 3.81 -23.59 3.88
CA HIS A 369 4.85 -23.54 2.85
C HIS A 369 5.56 -24.88 2.80
N LYS A 370 5.66 -25.44 1.61
CA LYS A 370 6.30 -26.72 1.35
C LYS A 370 7.30 -26.57 0.23
N MET A 371 8.56 -26.80 0.51
CA MET A 371 9.59 -26.89 -0.53
C MET A 371 9.35 -28.11 -1.40
N ILE A 372 9.35 -27.89 -2.72
CA ILE A 372 9.18 -28.92 -3.74
C ILE A 372 10.52 -29.35 -4.32
N GLU A 373 11.39 -28.37 -4.57
CA GLU A 373 12.73 -28.62 -5.10
C GLU A 373 13.71 -27.60 -4.53
N VAL A 374 14.96 -28.04 -4.31
CA VAL A 374 16.07 -27.18 -3.91
C VAL A 374 17.33 -27.53 -4.68
N THR A 375 18.04 -26.51 -5.10
CA THR A 375 19.46 -26.62 -5.49
C THR A 375 20.27 -25.66 -4.64
N ALA A 376 21.45 -26.06 -4.20
CA ALA A 376 22.34 -25.25 -3.38
C ALA A 376 23.77 -25.41 -3.89
N ARG A 377 24.41 -24.29 -4.27
CA ARG A 377 25.75 -24.31 -4.88
C ARG A 377 26.55 -23.09 -4.50
N GLU A 378 27.81 -23.33 -4.20
CA GLU A 378 28.81 -22.27 -4.16
C GLU A 378 29.29 -21.95 -5.58
N LYS A 379 29.27 -20.66 -5.92
CA LYS A 379 29.65 -20.14 -7.23
C LYS A 379 30.26 -18.74 -7.06
N ASP A 380 31.46 -18.55 -7.61
CA ASP A 380 32.14 -17.24 -7.59
C ASP A 380 32.26 -16.63 -6.18
N GLY A 381 32.50 -17.46 -5.15
CA GLY A 381 32.66 -17.04 -3.76
C GLY A 381 31.35 -16.69 -3.05
N LYS A 382 30.19 -16.90 -3.67
CA LYS A 382 28.86 -16.72 -3.08
C LYS A 382 28.08 -18.02 -3.05
N MET A 383 27.12 -18.15 -2.13
CA MET A 383 26.22 -19.30 -2.07
C MET A 383 24.91 -18.97 -2.76
N VAL A 384 24.52 -19.76 -3.75
CA VAL A 384 23.26 -19.63 -4.50
C VAL A 384 22.35 -20.80 -4.16
N LEU A 385 21.13 -20.48 -3.71
CA LEU A 385 20.09 -21.45 -3.41
C LEU A 385 18.86 -21.15 -4.25
N SER A 386 18.42 -22.14 -5.03
CA SER A 386 17.18 -22.03 -5.81
C SER A 386 16.13 -22.95 -5.20
N PHE A 387 14.96 -22.39 -4.87
CA PHE A 387 13.84 -23.14 -4.32
C PHE A 387 12.60 -23.00 -5.20
N THR A 388 11.86 -24.09 -5.37
CA THR A 388 10.45 -24.07 -5.74
C THR A 388 9.64 -24.37 -4.48
N VAL A 389 8.74 -23.46 -4.10
CA VAL A 389 7.91 -23.56 -2.89
C VAL A 389 6.43 -23.50 -3.26
N GLU A 390 5.67 -24.47 -2.76
CA GLU A 390 4.21 -24.47 -2.80
C GLU A 390 3.68 -23.87 -1.49
N SER A 391 2.77 -22.91 -1.59
CA SER A 391 2.10 -22.30 -0.44
C SER A 391 0.60 -22.48 -0.55
N GLN A 392 0.03 -23.31 0.34
CA GLN A 392 -1.37 -23.71 0.34
C GLN A 392 -1.89 -23.83 1.77
N ALA A 393 -3.13 -23.41 2.03
CA ALA A 393 -3.78 -23.68 3.31
C ALA A 393 -4.23 -25.15 3.40
N PRO A 394 -4.28 -25.72 4.60
CA PRO A 394 -4.81 -27.07 4.78
C PRO A 394 -6.34 -27.15 4.60
N ASN A 395 -7.05 -26.08 4.94
CA ASN A 395 -8.51 -26.01 4.89
C ASN A 395 -9.00 -24.62 4.45
N ALA A 396 -10.18 -24.57 3.88
CA ALA A 396 -10.95 -23.34 3.78
C ALA A 396 -11.39 -22.87 5.18
N ALA A 397 -11.64 -21.57 5.32
CA ALA A 397 -12.27 -21.00 6.51
C ALA A 397 -13.39 -20.04 6.12
N SER A 398 -14.31 -19.80 7.04
CA SER A 398 -15.29 -18.74 6.95
C SER A 398 -15.10 -17.76 8.09
N ILE A 399 -15.47 -16.49 7.86
CA ILE A 399 -15.42 -15.45 8.88
C ILE A 399 -16.85 -15.12 9.32
N LYS A 400 -17.09 -15.07 10.61
CA LYS A 400 -18.35 -14.58 11.20
C LYS A 400 -18.11 -13.21 11.82
N GLY A 401 -19.15 -12.39 11.84
CA GLY A 401 -19.06 -11.04 12.36
C GLY A 401 -18.61 -10.07 11.29
N GLY A 402 -18.95 -9.31 10.59
CA GLY A 402 -18.49 -8.43 9.50
C GLY A 402 -17.73 -7.21 10.01
N THR A 403 -17.22 -6.46 9.09
CA THR A 403 -16.44 -5.24 9.34
C THR A 403 -17.29 -4.09 9.90
N SER A 404 -18.62 -4.11 9.69
CA SER A 404 -19.53 -3.05 10.11
C SER A 404 -20.39 -3.40 11.35
N SER A 405 -20.48 -4.67 11.71
CA SER A 405 -21.45 -5.11 12.74
C SER A 405 -21.01 -4.85 14.19
N GLY A 406 -19.85 -4.30 14.44
CA GLY A 406 -19.30 -4.08 15.79
C GLY A 406 -19.06 -5.35 16.62
N LYS A 407 -19.37 -6.52 16.06
CA LYS A 407 -19.16 -7.81 16.73
C LYS A 407 -17.75 -8.32 16.44
N ASN A 408 -17.22 -9.13 17.38
CA ASN A 408 -15.94 -9.81 17.17
C ASN A 408 -16.00 -10.65 15.90
N SER A 409 -15.01 -10.49 15.04
CA SER A 409 -14.84 -11.36 13.89
C SER A 409 -14.38 -12.73 14.37
N ILE A 410 -15.07 -13.78 13.94
CA ILE A 410 -14.75 -15.16 14.29
C ILE A 410 -14.32 -15.87 13.01
N VAL A 411 -13.08 -16.36 12.99
CA VAL A 411 -12.60 -17.23 11.91
C VAL A 411 -12.99 -18.67 12.25
N GLU A 412 -13.88 -19.24 11.46
CA GLU A 412 -14.29 -20.62 11.59
C GLU A 412 -13.68 -21.47 10.47
N LEU A 413 -13.01 -22.58 10.82
CA LEU A 413 -12.56 -23.56 9.86
C LEU A 413 -13.76 -24.36 9.34
N THR A 414 -13.87 -24.48 8.03
CA THR A 414 -14.87 -25.33 7.39
C THR A 414 -14.37 -26.78 7.35
N ASP A 415 -15.28 -27.75 7.14
CA ASP A 415 -14.90 -29.17 6.99
C ASP A 415 -14.21 -29.46 5.65
N ARG A 416 -14.17 -28.50 4.73
CA ARG A 416 -13.55 -28.65 3.41
C ARG A 416 -12.02 -28.57 3.54
N LYS A 417 -11.37 -29.71 3.33
CA LYS A 417 -9.90 -29.79 3.19
C LYS A 417 -9.48 -29.43 1.78
N PHE A 418 -8.30 -28.79 1.65
CA PHE A 418 -7.71 -28.50 0.37
C PHE A 418 -6.98 -29.71 -0.21
N GLY A 419 -7.15 -29.91 -1.51
CA GLY A 419 -6.44 -30.90 -2.31
C GLY A 419 -5.56 -30.24 -3.36
N ALA A 420 -4.98 -31.06 -4.24
CA ALA A 420 -4.03 -30.60 -5.26
C ALA A 420 -4.58 -29.54 -6.24
N ASN A 421 -5.89 -29.56 -6.50
CA ASN A 421 -6.58 -28.65 -7.41
C ASN A 421 -7.11 -27.36 -6.75
N ASP A 422 -7.00 -27.27 -5.43
CA ASP A 422 -7.43 -26.09 -4.72
C ASP A 422 -6.42 -24.94 -4.87
N PHE A 423 -6.82 -23.76 -4.39
CA PHE A 423 -5.99 -22.57 -4.50
C PHE A 423 -4.63 -22.75 -3.83
N LYS A 424 -3.59 -22.38 -4.54
CA LYS A 424 -2.23 -22.32 -4.02
C LYS A 424 -1.38 -21.32 -4.79
N PHE A 425 -0.32 -20.86 -4.16
CA PHE A 425 0.78 -20.17 -4.80
C PHE A 425 1.93 -21.12 -5.07
N ILE A 426 2.66 -20.85 -6.16
CA ILE A 426 3.98 -21.42 -6.43
C ILE A 426 4.96 -20.27 -6.53
N THR A 427 6.01 -20.33 -5.72
CA THR A 427 7.10 -19.35 -5.76
C THR A 427 8.38 -20.03 -6.21
N ASN A 428 9.03 -19.47 -7.21
CA ASN A 428 10.38 -19.83 -7.59
C ASN A 428 11.31 -18.76 -7.03
N GLN A 429 12.20 -19.13 -6.14
CA GLN A 429 13.03 -18.24 -5.35
C GLN A 429 14.49 -18.51 -5.65
N VAL A 430 15.28 -17.46 -5.80
CA VAL A 430 16.74 -17.56 -5.81
C VAL A 430 17.28 -16.69 -4.68
N TRP A 431 17.90 -17.34 -3.71
CA TRP A 431 18.61 -16.71 -2.62
C TRP A 431 20.10 -16.68 -2.93
N THR A 432 20.71 -15.51 -2.82
CA THR A 432 22.17 -15.36 -2.96
C THR A 432 22.74 -14.82 -1.66
N VAL A 433 23.65 -15.59 -1.04
CA VAL A 433 24.36 -15.18 0.18
C VAL A 433 25.77 -14.77 -0.20
N TYR A 434 26.12 -13.54 0.14
CA TYR A 434 27.41 -12.93 -0.17
C TYR A 434 28.37 -13.02 1.02
N PRO A 435 29.71 -12.95 0.78
CA PRO A 435 30.71 -13.06 1.83
C PRO A 435 30.66 -11.99 2.93
N ASP A 436 30.07 -10.81 2.63
CA ASP A 436 29.89 -9.70 3.57
C ASP A 436 28.64 -9.85 4.47
N GLY A 437 27.90 -10.96 4.34
CA GLY A 437 26.67 -11.21 5.08
C GLY A 437 25.41 -10.63 4.41
N SER A 438 25.54 -9.99 3.26
CA SER A 438 24.38 -9.59 2.44
C SER A 438 23.67 -10.83 1.90
N ILE A 439 22.33 -10.81 1.95
CA ILE A 439 21.47 -11.89 1.44
C ILE A 439 20.44 -11.28 0.50
N GLU A 440 20.44 -11.70 -0.75
CA GLU A 440 19.52 -11.23 -1.78
C GLU A 440 18.48 -12.32 -2.10
N LEU A 441 17.21 -11.95 -2.13
CA LEU A 441 16.12 -12.75 -2.69
C LEU A 441 15.68 -12.16 -4.04
N GLN A 442 15.59 -13.02 -5.04
CA GLN A 442 14.81 -12.79 -6.26
C GLN A 442 13.71 -13.85 -6.32
N SER A 443 12.46 -13.43 -6.49
CA SER A 443 11.31 -14.31 -6.43
C SER A 443 10.36 -14.07 -7.58
N SER A 444 9.83 -15.16 -8.14
CA SER A 444 8.73 -15.16 -9.09
C SER A 444 7.56 -15.92 -8.46
N ILE A 445 6.41 -15.26 -8.38
CA ILE A 445 5.21 -15.75 -7.69
C ILE A 445 4.12 -15.97 -8.73
N THR A 446 3.50 -17.15 -8.72
CA THR A 446 2.33 -17.51 -9.53
C THR A 446 1.27 -18.16 -8.66
N SER A 447 0.03 -18.27 -9.16
CA SER A 447 -1.03 -18.99 -8.45
C SER A 447 -1.89 -19.83 -9.39
N THR A 448 -2.68 -20.72 -8.80
CA THR A 448 -3.65 -21.53 -9.54
C THR A 448 -4.94 -20.77 -9.90
N ARG A 449 -5.12 -19.53 -9.39
CA ARG A 449 -6.26 -18.65 -9.68
C ARG A 449 -5.81 -17.21 -9.89
N PRO A 450 -5.25 -16.89 -11.08
CA PRO A 450 -4.63 -15.59 -11.32
C PRO A 450 -5.58 -14.38 -11.26
N SER A 451 -6.89 -14.59 -11.38
CA SER A 451 -7.91 -13.53 -11.30
C SER A 451 -8.42 -13.24 -9.88
N LEU A 452 -8.00 -14.02 -8.87
CA LEU A 452 -8.40 -13.75 -7.48
C LEU A 452 -7.81 -12.42 -7.02
N THR A 453 -8.64 -11.55 -6.50
CA THR A 453 -8.19 -10.30 -5.87
C THR A 453 -7.61 -10.61 -4.49
N LEU A 454 -6.38 -10.19 -4.29
CA LEU A 454 -5.64 -10.33 -3.03
C LEU A 454 -5.62 -9.01 -2.27
N PRO A 455 -5.60 -9.03 -0.93
CA PRO A 455 -5.42 -7.81 -0.14
C PRO A 455 -3.98 -7.28 -0.21
N ARG A 456 -3.00 -8.19 -0.26
CA ARG A 456 -1.57 -7.92 -0.44
C ARG A 456 -0.88 -9.13 -1.06
N LEU A 457 0.35 -8.94 -1.51
CA LEU A 457 1.21 -10.06 -1.92
C LEU A 457 2.67 -9.70 -1.65
N GLY A 458 3.35 -10.54 -0.87
CA GLY A 458 4.75 -10.35 -0.57
C GLY A 458 5.27 -11.35 0.45
N TYR A 459 6.23 -10.92 1.25
CA TYR A 459 6.84 -11.74 2.30
C TYR A 459 6.67 -11.06 3.65
N VAL A 460 6.32 -11.86 4.66
CA VAL A 460 6.30 -11.44 6.07
C VAL A 460 7.37 -12.19 6.85
N MET A 461 8.05 -11.48 7.73
CA MET A 461 8.99 -12.04 8.70
C MET A 461 8.81 -11.42 10.08
N LYS A 462 9.31 -12.09 11.11
CA LYS A 462 9.35 -11.52 12.46
C LYS A 462 10.77 -11.08 12.82
N VAL A 463 10.89 -9.84 13.24
CA VAL A 463 12.15 -9.25 13.72
C VAL A 463 12.01 -9.00 15.21
N PRO A 464 13.02 -9.37 16.05
CA PRO A 464 12.93 -9.23 17.49
C PRO A 464 12.58 -7.82 17.95
N GLN A 465 11.78 -7.72 19.01
CA GLN A 465 11.24 -6.46 19.57
C GLN A 465 12.31 -5.42 19.92
N GLU A 466 13.53 -5.84 20.19
CA GLU A 466 14.65 -4.93 20.50
C GLU A 466 15.01 -3.99 19.34
N TYR A 467 14.69 -4.35 18.07
CA TYR A 467 14.90 -3.52 16.88
C TYR A 467 13.68 -2.63 16.62
N ALA A 468 13.38 -1.76 17.58
CA ALA A 468 12.16 -0.96 17.60
C ALA A 468 12.21 0.33 16.78
N ASN A 469 13.39 0.77 16.32
CA ASN A 469 13.50 1.95 15.45
C ASN A 469 13.25 1.53 14.00
N PHE A 470 12.28 2.17 13.37
CA PHE A 470 11.90 1.96 11.98
C PHE A 470 12.28 3.20 11.15
N THR A 471 13.22 3.01 10.23
CA THR A 471 13.65 4.06 9.29
C THR A 471 13.43 3.56 7.88
N TYR A 472 12.88 4.39 6.99
CA TYR A 472 12.65 4.00 5.61
C TYR A 472 12.80 5.16 4.64
N TYR A 473 13.09 4.86 3.38
CA TYR A 473 13.07 5.78 2.25
C TYR A 473 11.92 5.37 1.33
N GLY A 474 10.82 6.09 1.41
CA GLY A 474 9.57 5.82 0.72
C GLY A 474 8.55 6.91 0.98
N ARG A 475 7.27 6.65 0.67
CA ARG A 475 6.18 7.60 0.96
C ARG A 475 5.82 7.61 2.43
N GLY A 476 5.71 8.79 3.00
CA GLY A 476 5.39 8.98 4.40
C GLY A 476 5.29 10.46 4.80
N PRO A 477 5.22 10.76 6.11
CA PRO A 477 5.37 9.80 7.23
C PRO A 477 4.10 9.02 7.61
N ILE A 478 2.92 9.39 7.08
CA ILE A 478 1.64 8.76 7.39
C ILE A 478 1.41 7.56 6.48
N ASP A 479 0.69 6.54 6.97
CA ASP A 479 0.38 5.35 6.18
C ASP A 479 -0.34 5.72 4.87
N ASN A 480 -0.04 4.97 3.84
CA ASN A 480 -0.55 5.22 2.50
C ASN A 480 -0.66 3.92 1.70
N TYR A 481 -1.53 3.93 0.69
CA TYR A 481 -1.91 2.77 -0.11
C TYR A 481 -1.97 3.16 -1.58
N ALA A 482 -2.04 2.20 -2.48
CA ALA A 482 -2.00 2.42 -3.92
C ALA A 482 -2.95 3.54 -4.40
N ASP A 483 -4.14 3.63 -3.80
CA ASP A 483 -5.20 4.58 -4.13
C ASP A 483 -5.33 5.78 -3.16
N ARG A 484 -4.44 5.87 -2.16
CA ARG A 484 -4.38 6.96 -1.16
C ARG A 484 -2.94 7.27 -0.79
N LYS A 485 -2.24 7.99 -1.63
CA LYS A 485 -0.82 8.32 -1.46
C LYS A 485 -0.38 9.68 -1.96
N SER A 486 -1.30 10.47 -2.52
CA SER A 486 -0.96 11.79 -3.08
C SER A 486 -0.58 12.80 -1.98
N GLY A 487 -1.09 12.61 -0.76
CA GLY A 487 -0.75 13.41 0.41
C GLY A 487 0.56 13.05 1.10
N GLN A 488 1.31 12.06 0.60
CA GLN A 488 2.56 11.59 1.19
C GLN A 488 3.72 11.70 0.19
N PHE A 489 4.92 12.05 0.68
CA PHE A 489 6.06 12.32 -0.17
C PHE A 489 7.19 11.31 0.05
N ILE A 490 8.02 11.14 -0.99
CA ILE A 490 9.14 10.19 -1.00
C ILE A 490 10.34 10.86 -0.34
N GLU A 491 10.55 10.55 0.92
CA GLU A 491 11.61 11.10 1.77
C GLU A 491 12.18 10.00 2.67
N GLN A 492 13.25 10.30 3.40
CA GLN A 492 13.69 9.43 4.49
C GLN A 492 12.91 9.78 5.76
N HIS A 493 12.21 8.80 6.29
CA HIS A 493 11.40 8.92 7.50
C HIS A 493 11.96 8.03 8.60
N THR A 494 11.81 8.47 9.84
CA THR A 494 12.17 7.70 11.03
C THR A 494 11.03 7.73 12.03
N ASN A 495 10.65 6.56 12.51
CA ASN A 495 9.64 6.35 13.52
C ASN A 495 10.06 5.18 14.42
N THR A 496 9.21 4.80 15.35
CA THR A 496 9.30 3.52 16.04
C THR A 496 8.24 2.57 15.51
N VAL A 497 8.47 1.27 15.61
CA VAL A 497 7.45 0.26 15.24
C VAL A 497 6.13 0.49 16.00
N ALA A 498 6.21 0.86 17.27
CA ALA A 498 5.02 1.20 18.05
C ALA A 498 4.32 2.48 17.54
N GLY A 499 5.06 3.42 16.97
CA GLY A 499 4.53 4.65 16.37
C GLY A 499 3.81 4.46 15.04
N GLU A 500 3.98 3.31 14.39
CA GLU A 500 3.24 2.95 13.17
C GLU A 500 1.80 2.48 13.47
N PHE A 501 1.50 2.22 14.73
CA PHE A 501 0.16 1.81 15.14
C PHE A 501 -0.81 3.00 15.17
N VAL A 502 -1.87 2.93 14.37
CA VAL A 502 -2.98 3.89 14.38
C VAL A 502 -4.11 3.35 15.26
N ASN A 503 -4.54 4.13 16.24
CA ASN A 503 -5.51 3.69 17.25
C ASN A 503 -6.96 3.71 16.72
N PHE A 504 -7.22 3.00 15.61
CA PHE A 504 -8.60 2.80 15.14
C PHE A 504 -9.43 2.12 16.22
N PRO A 505 -10.66 2.61 16.53
CA PRO A 505 -11.55 1.97 17.52
C PRO A 505 -11.82 0.49 17.26
N LYS A 506 -11.93 0.08 16.01
CA LYS A 506 -11.82 -1.30 15.57
C LYS A 506 -10.48 -1.48 14.86
N PRO A 507 -9.53 -2.26 15.42
CA PRO A 507 -8.27 -2.56 14.75
C PRO A 507 -8.49 -3.12 13.34
N GLN A 508 -7.71 -2.63 12.39
CA GLN A 508 -7.77 -2.99 10.97
C GLN A 508 -6.40 -2.78 10.34
N ASP A 509 -6.26 -2.95 9.01
CA ASP A 509 -4.98 -2.73 8.34
C ASP A 509 -4.53 -1.27 8.47
N MET A 510 -3.24 -1.06 8.72
CA MET A 510 -2.62 0.24 8.96
C MET A 510 -1.10 0.18 8.76
N GLY A 511 -0.46 1.33 8.75
CA GLY A 511 1.01 1.44 8.77
C GLY A 511 1.69 1.01 7.46
N ASN A 512 0.96 0.93 6.35
CA ASN A 512 1.56 0.64 5.04
C ASN A 512 2.22 1.88 4.45
N HIS A 513 3.39 1.72 3.84
CA HIS A 513 4.12 2.76 3.10
C HIS A 513 4.43 2.29 1.70
N GLU A 514 4.00 3.07 0.72
CA GLU A 514 4.20 2.80 -0.71
C GLU A 514 5.55 3.34 -1.22
N ASP A 515 5.95 2.83 -2.37
CA ASP A 515 7.15 3.31 -3.08
C ASP A 515 8.43 3.26 -2.22
N VAL A 516 8.58 2.25 -1.37
CA VAL A 516 9.74 2.11 -0.48
C VAL A 516 10.95 1.57 -1.27
N ARG A 517 12.09 2.26 -1.17
CA ARG A 517 13.38 1.87 -1.74
C ARG A 517 14.16 1.00 -0.78
N TRP A 518 14.10 1.33 0.49
CA TRP A 518 14.66 0.54 1.57
C TRP A 518 14.00 0.88 2.91
N CYS A 519 14.04 -0.07 3.83
CA CYS A 519 13.71 0.16 5.23
C CYS A 519 14.76 -0.49 6.14
N ALA A 520 14.79 -0.08 7.39
CA ALA A 520 15.69 -0.61 8.40
C ALA A 520 14.97 -0.76 9.74
N LEU A 521 15.26 -1.85 10.42
CA LEU A 521 14.89 -2.06 11.82
C LEU A 521 16.17 -2.11 12.65
N THR A 522 16.30 -1.19 13.61
CA THR A 522 17.52 -1.04 14.41
C THR A 522 17.18 -0.88 15.90
N ASN A 523 18.12 -1.29 16.73
CA ASN A 523 18.08 -1.01 18.17
C ASN A 523 18.60 0.41 18.49
N GLN A 524 18.61 0.78 19.76
CA GLN A 524 19.10 2.10 20.19
C GLN A 524 20.58 2.36 19.88
N ALA A 525 21.38 1.32 19.71
CA ALA A 525 22.78 1.43 19.31
C ALA A 525 22.97 1.53 17.79
N GLY A 526 21.90 1.57 16.99
CA GLY A 526 21.94 1.61 15.53
C GLY A 526 22.33 0.26 14.89
N GLN A 527 22.26 -0.83 15.63
CA GLN A 527 22.52 -2.18 15.14
C GLN A 527 21.19 -2.83 14.71
N GLY A 528 21.22 -3.65 13.67
CA GLY A 528 20.04 -4.35 13.15
C GLY A 528 20.23 -4.74 11.70
N ALA A 529 19.20 -4.56 10.89
CA ALA A 529 19.25 -4.87 9.46
C ALA A 529 18.59 -3.79 8.59
N VAL A 530 19.12 -3.66 7.39
CA VAL A 530 18.55 -2.86 6.29
C VAL A 530 17.97 -3.84 5.26
N PHE A 531 16.74 -3.57 4.84
CA PHE A 531 16.01 -4.33 3.83
C PHE A 531 15.85 -3.42 2.60
N ILE A 532 16.47 -3.79 1.50
CA ILE A 532 16.60 -2.95 0.30
C ILE A 532 15.74 -3.57 -0.80
N ALA A 533 14.83 -2.80 -1.37
CA ALA A 533 14.01 -3.24 -2.48
C ALA A 533 14.86 -3.44 -3.76
N THR A 534 14.60 -4.50 -4.51
CA THR A 534 15.20 -4.66 -5.85
C THR A 534 14.48 -3.84 -6.91
N ASP A 535 13.23 -3.47 -6.60
CA ASP A 535 12.41 -2.48 -7.32
C ASP A 535 11.75 -1.58 -6.26
N ARG A 536 10.47 -1.27 -6.33
CA ARG A 536 9.69 -0.57 -5.30
C ARG A 536 8.88 -1.60 -4.50
N LEU A 537 8.80 -1.40 -3.18
CA LEU A 537 7.99 -2.25 -2.31
C LEU A 537 6.96 -1.40 -1.55
N SER A 538 5.88 -2.05 -1.17
CA SER A 538 5.01 -1.60 -0.09
C SER A 538 5.52 -2.25 1.19
N VAL A 539 5.67 -1.45 2.26
CA VAL A 539 6.28 -1.94 3.52
C VAL A 539 5.41 -1.56 4.70
N SER A 540 5.21 -2.49 5.62
CA SER A 540 4.64 -2.20 6.95
C SER A 540 5.40 -2.93 8.05
N ALA A 541 5.49 -2.29 9.23
CA ALA A 541 6.18 -2.83 10.40
C ALA A 541 5.28 -2.63 11.63
N LEU A 542 4.61 -3.69 12.06
CA LEU A 542 3.67 -3.66 13.18
C LEU A 542 4.00 -4.76 14.20
N GLN A 543 3.61 -4.52 15.46
CA GLN A 543 3.78 -5.54 16.53
C GLN A 543 2.61 -6.54 16.61
N TYR A 544 1.73 -6.53 15.62
CA TYR A 544 0.52 -7.37 15.54
C TYR A 544 0.42 -8.03 14.18
N SER A 545 -0.03 -9.27 14.16
CA SER A 545 -0.37 -9.95 12.91
C SER A 545 -1.70 -9.43 12.34
N ALA A 546 -1.96 -9.72 11.07
CA ALA A 546 -3.26 -9.43 10.46
C ALA A 546 -4.41 -10.09 11.23
N LEU A 547 -4.23 -11.31 11.72
CA LEU A 547 -5.26 -12.02 12.50
C LEU A 547 -5.48 -11.39 13.88
N ASP A 548 -4.45 -10.89 14.57
CA ASP A 548 -4.61 -10.15 15.83
C ASP A 548 -5.53 -8.94 15.63
N LEU A 549 -5.28 -8.16 14.57
CA LEU A 549 -6.09 -6.99 14.23
C LEU A 549 -7.53 -7.36 13.82
N ILE A 550 -7.70 -8.46 13.07
CA ILE A 550 -9.03 -8.95 12.65
C ILE A 550 -9.86 -9.36 13.85
N LEU A 551 -9.27 -10.10 14.78
CA LEU A 551 -10.01 -10.74 15.89
C LEU A 551 -10.31 -9.78 17.05
N ALA A 552 -9.53 -8.71 17.21
CA ALA A 552 -9.78 -7.70 18.25
C ALA A 552 -10.93 -6.77 17.85
N SER A 553 -11.96 -6.61 18.68
CA SER A 553 -13.02 -5.61 18.49
C SER A 553 -12.55 -4.22 18.88
N HIS A 554 -11.62 -4.13 19.84
CA HIS A 554 -11.06 -2.87 20.33
C HIS A 554 -9.55 -2.99 20.56
N PRO A 555 -8.78 -1.90 20.52
CA PRO A 555 -7.33 -1.94 20.72
C PRO A 555 -6.88 -2.58 22.04
N TYR A 556 -7.65 -2.42 23.12
CA TYR A 556 -7.31 -3.01 24.44
C TYR A 556 -7.43 -4.56 24.46
N GLN A 557 -8.02 -5.17 23.42
CA GLN A 557 -8.12 -6.62 23.28
C GLN A 557 -6.95 -7.23 22.50
N LEU A 558 -6.10 -6.40 21.91
CA LEU A 558 -4.91 -6.87 21.22
C LEU A 558 -3.98 -7.61 22.19
N PRO A 559 -3.23 -8.61 21.74
CA PRO A 559 -2.25 -9.28 22.58
C PRO A 559 -1.17 -8.28 23.03
N LYS A 560 -0.38 -8.68 24.03
CA LYS A 560 0.79 -7.89 24.42
C LYS A 560 1.70 -7.73 23.20
N ALA A 561 2.14 -6.50 22.95
CA ALA A 561 3.08 -6.18 21.88
C ALA A 561 4.36 -7.04 21.98
N GLY A 562 4.77 -7.61 20.86
CA GLY A 562 5.89 -8.52 20.75
C GLY A 562 6.86 -8.15 19.63
N ASP A 563 7.38 -9.18 18.96
CA ASP A 563 8.25 -9.01 17.79
C ASP A 563 7.53 -8.28 16.66
N THR A 564 8.31 -7.59 15.82
CA THR A 564 7.81 -6.85 14.67
C THR A 564 7.46 -7.79 13.53
N TYR A 565 6.23 -7.75 13.04
CA TYR A 565 5.85 -8.29 11.75
C TYR A 565 6.26 -7.28 10.68
N LEU A 566 7.34 -7.59 9.97
CA LEU A 566 7.82 -6.79 8.83
C LEU A 566 7.28 -7.41 7.55
N HIS A 567 6.43 -6.66 6.85
CA HIS A 567 5.94 -7.00 5.53
C HIS A 567 6.76 -6.28 4.47
N LEU A 568 7.23 -7.04 3.48
CA LEU A 568 7.88 -6.56 2.27
C LEU A 568 7.03 -7.06 1.10
N ASP A 569 6.15 -6.21 0.58
CA ASP A 569 5.17 -6.61 -0.43
C ASP A 569 5.50 -6.03 -1.80
N CYS A 570 5.29 -6.83 -2.85
CA CYS A 570 5.36 -6.31 -4.22
C CYS A 570 4.18 -5.39 -4.54
N ALA A 571 3.03 -5.61 -3.87
CA ALA A 571 1.86 -4.75 -3.98
C ALA A 571 0.87 -4.97 -2.83
N VAL A 572 0.13 -3.93 -2.49
CA VAL A 572 -1.00 -3.93 -1.54
C VAL A 572 -2.21 -3.33 -2.23
N THR A 573 -3.35 -4.01 -2.17
CA THR A 573 -4.62 -3.51 -2.73
C THR A 573 -5.03 -2.23 -2.02
N GLY A 574 -5.47 -1.24 -2.77
CA GLY A 574 -5.99 0.02 -2.27
C GLY A 574 -7.12 -0.14 -1.25
N LEU A 575 -7.50 0.96 -0.63
CA LEU A 575 -8.51 0.99 0.44
C LEU A 575 -9.94 1.09 -0.08
N GLY A 576 -10.13 1.64 -1.28
CA GLY A 576 -11.44 1.95 -1.82
C GLY A 576 -12.01 3.31 -1.35
N GLY A 577 -12.94 3.83 -2.11
CA GLY A 577 -13.48 5.19 -1.96
C GLY A 577 -14.85 5.28 -1.32
N ASN A 578 -15.46 4.18 -0.90
CA ASN A 578 -16.82 4.22 -0.36
C ASN A 578 -17.13 3.04 0.57
N SER A 579 -17.09 3.25 1.87
CA SER A 579 -17.38 2.26 2.89
C SER A 579 -18.88 2.07 3.21
N CYS A 580 -19.78 2.80 2.57
CA CYS A 580 -21.22 2.58 2.64
C CYS A 580 -21.72 1.38 1.82
N GLY A 581 -20.85 0.53 1.40
CA GLY A 581 -21.27 -0.68 0.76
C GLY A 581 -21.22 -0.67 -0.80
N GLN A 582 -20.49 0.20 -1.48
CA GLN A 582 -20.55 0.31 -2.93
C GLN A 582 -19.22 0.44 -3.69
N GLY A 583 -18.08 0.29 -3.07
CA GLY A 583 -16.89 0.43 -3.87
C GLY A 583 -15.59 0.06 -3.22
N GLY A 584 -15.07 -1.08 -3.60
CA GLY A 584 -13.65 -1.36 -3.50
C GLY A 584 -12.83 -0.37 -4.36
N PRO A 585 -11.50 -0.45 -4.29
CA PRO A 585 -10.60 0.39 -5.09
C PRO A 585 -10.82 0.16 -6.59
N LEU A 586 -10.39 1.11 -7.40
CA LEU A 586 -10.37 0.95 -8.86
C LEU A 586 -9.53 -0.26 -9.25
N VAL A 587 -9.81 -0.83 -10.42
CA VAL A 587 -9.17 -2.09 -10.86
C VAL A 587 -7.65 -1.99 -10.90
N GLN A 588 -7.10 -0.84 -11.31
CA GLN A 588 -5.66 -0.59 -11.35
C GLN A 588 -5.00 -0.57 -9.96
N ASP A 589 -5.78 -0.36 -8.90
CA ASP A 589 -5.31 -0.30 -7.52
C ASP A 589 -5.56 -1.61 -6.76
N ARG A 590 -5.90 -2.68 -7.49
CA ARG A 590 -6.11 -4.04 -6.95
C ARG A 590 -4.93 -4.94 -7.27
N VAL A 591 -4.59 -5.78 -6.33
CA VAL A 591 -3.62 -6.86 -6.51
C VAL A 591 -4.39 -8.12 -6.93
N PHE A 592 -3.96 -8.73 -8.02
CA PHE A 592 -4.49 -10.02 -8.45
C PHE A 592 -3.45 -11.12 -8.21
N ALA A 593 -3.91 -12.34 -7.96
CA ALA A 593 -3.06 -13.50 -7.73
C ALA A 593 -2.38 -14.04 -9.02
N GLY A 594 -2.09 -13.13 -9.96
CA GLY A 594 -1.40 -13.43 -11.22
C GLY A 594 0.10 -13.66 -11.02
N HIS A 595 0.85 -13.45 -12.09
CA HIS A 595 2.30 -13.52 -12.04
C HIS A 595 2.91 -12.21 -11.52
N HIS A 596 3.77 -12.33 -10.51
CA HIS A 596 4.52 -11.21 -9.93
C HIS A 596 5.98 -11.58 -9.78
N ASN A 597 6.85 -10.61 -10.00
CA ASN A 597 8.27 -10.68 -9.64
C ASN A 597 8.54 -9.69 -8.50
N MET A 598 9.34 -10.10 -7.53
CA MET A 598 9.81 -9.21 -6.47
C MET A 598 11.13 -9.68 -5.89
N GLY A 599 11.81 -8.80 -5.21
CA GLY A 599 13.04 -9.15 -4.50
C GLY A 599 13.43 -8.10 -3.49
N PHE A 600 14.30 -8.50 -2.59
CA PHE A 600 14.92 -7.61 -1.62
C PHE A 600 16.31 -8.10 -1.22
N ILE A 601 17.11 -7.19 -0.66
CA ILE A 601 18.43 -7.50 -0.12
C ILE A 601 18.42 -7.21 1.37
N ILE A 602 18.87 -8.14 2.20
CA ILE A 602 19.08 -7.96 3.65
C ILE A 602 20.57 -7.69 3.87
N ARG A 603 20.88 -6.60 4.58
CA ARG A 603 22.26 -6.25 4.94
C ARG A 603 22.38 -5.88 6.42
N PRO A 604 23.54 -6.12 7.05
CA PRO A 604 23.75 -5.67 8.42
C PRO A 604 23.70 -4.16 8.52
N ALA A 605 22.94 -3.62 9.47
CA ALA A 605 23.00 -2.22 9.84
C ALA A 605 24.09 -2.02 10.90
N VAL A 606 25.11 -1.26 10.54
CA VAL A 606 26.20 -0.91 11.44
C VAL A 606 26.36 0.62 11.45
N GLY A 607 26.01 1.25 12.56
CA GLY A 607 26.12 2.70 12.73
C GLY A 607 24.98 3.51 12.06
N ALA A 608 25.16 4.82 11.96
CA ALA A 608 24.09 5.77 11.66
C ALA A 608 23.82 6.00 10.14
N ASN A 609 24.64 5.48 9.23
CA ASN A 609 24.48 5.78 7.80
C ASN A 609 23.78 4.66 7.02
N LEU A 610 22.50 4.44 7.36
CA LEU A 610 21.65 3.42 6.71
C LEU A 610 21.51 3.63 5.21
N ALA A 611 21.45 4.89 4.75
CA ALA A 611 21.34 5.21 3.33
C ALA A 611 22.58 4.76 2.52
N ALA A 612 23.78 4.87 3.09
CA ALA A 612 25.00 4.34 2.43
C ALA A 612 25.00 2.81 2.36
N VAL A 613 24.50 2.12 3.41
CA VAL A 613 24.34 0.66 3.39
C VAL A 613 23.33 0.26 2.32
N ALA A 614 22.28 1.06 2.14
CA ALA A 614 21.20 0.81 1.18
C ALA A 614 21.55 1.18 -0.27
N ASN A 615 22.64 1.90 -0.52
CA ASN A 615 23.00 2.35 -1.87
C ASN A 615 23.67 1.24 -2.68
N VAL A 616 22.93 0.20 -2.99
CA VAL A 616 23.35 -0.94 -3.83
C VAL A 616 22.22 -1.34 -4.78
N ALA A 617 22.61 -1.97 -5.89
CA ALA A 617 21.69 -2.58 -6.86
C ALA A 617 21.74 -4.12 -6.75
N PRO A 618 20.66 -4.84 -7.09
CA PRO A 618 20.64 -6.28 -7.10
C PRO A 618 21.60 -6.87 -8.12
N ALA A 619 22.14 -8.07 -7.81
CA ALA A 619 23.05 -8.81 -8.67
C ALA A 619 22.82 -10.33 -8.61
N GLY A 620 21.79 -10.77 -7.92
CA GLY A 620 21.41 -12.17 -7.84
C GLY A 620 20.82 -12.71 -9.13
N ASP A 621 20.88 -14.02 -9.28
CA ASP A 621 20.25 -14.70 -10.40
C ASP A 621 18.72 -14.58 -10.32
N ILE A 622 18.08 -14.33 -11.47
CA ILE A 622 16.62 -14.14 -11.57
C ILE A 622 15.96 -15.52 -11.76
N PRO A 623 14.89 -15.87 -11.01
CA PRO A 623 14.16 -17.11 -11.18
C PRO A 623 13.36 -17.12 -12.50
N LEU A 624 13.01 -18.32 -12.95
CA LEU A 624 12.06 -18.53 -14.06
C LEU A 624 10.67 -18.88 -13.50
N SER A 625 9.64 -18.69 -14.33
CA SER A 625 8.26 -19.05 -14.03
C SER A 625 7.73 -20.08 -14.98
N ILE A 626 6.87 -20.97 -14.45
CA ILE A 626 6.12 -21.96 -15.23
C ILE A 626 4.64 -21.68 -15.00
N THR A 627 3.92 -21.30 -16.04
CA THR A 627 2.47 -21.04 -15.98
C THR A 627 1.74 -21.89 -17.01
N ARG A 628 0.42 -22.07 -16.85
CA ARG A 628 -0.40 -22.77 -17.83
C ARG A 628 -1.66 -21.96 -18.16
N THR A 629 -1.89 -21.76 -19.45
CA THR A 629 -3.08 -21.06 -19.94
C THR A 629 -4.34 -21.92 -19.72
N PRO A 630 -5.56 -21.34 -19.74
CA PRO A 630 -6.82 -22.09 -19.71
C PRO A 630 -6.95 -23.09 -20.84
N ALA A 631 -6.32 -22.86 -21.98
CA ALA A 631 -6.26 -23.78 -23.11
C ALA A 631 -5.37 -25.02 -22.89
N GLY A 632 -4.61 -25.03 -21.79
CA GLY A 632 -3.73 -26.13 -21.41
C GLY A 632 -2.32 -26.04 -21.99
N MET A 633 -1.89 -24.86 -22.42
CA MET A 633 -0.53 -24.61 -22.91
C MET A 633 0.34 -24.11 -21.78
N VAL A 634 1.50 -24.72 -21.56
CA VAL A 634 2.48 -24.31 -20.54
C VAL A 634 3.46 -23.32 -21.15
N GLU A 635 3.67 -22.22 -20.47
CA GLU A 635 4.59 -21.15 -20.83
C GLU A 635 5.71 -21.03 -19.81
N LEU A 636 6.94 -20.86 -20.32
CA LEU A 636 8.14 -20.58 -19.52
C LEU A 636 8.52 -19.11 -19.72
N THR A 637 8.63 -18.36 -18.64
CA THR A 637 8.94 -16.92 -18.69
C THR A 637 9.99 -16.54 -17.63
N SER A 638 10.63 -15.41 -17.81
CA SER A 638 11.54 -14.79 -16.84
C SER A 638 11.70 -13.30 -17.08
N ALA A 639 12.06 -12.56 -16.04
CA ALA A 639 12.51 -11.18 -16.15
C ALA A 639 13.96 -11.05 -16.68
N LYS A 640 14.73 -12.14 -16.77
CA LYS A 640 16.05 -12.17 -17.38
C LYS A 640 15.93 -11.93 -18.89
N LYS A 641 16.62 -10.91 -19.42
CA LYS A 641 16.64 -10.63 -20.85
C LYS A 641 17.28 -11.80 -21.60
N ASP A 642 16.75 -12.09 -22.81
CA ASP A 642 17.27 -13.10 -23.74
C ASP A 642 17.39 -14.50 -23.13
N ALA A 643 16.51 -14.83 -22.16
CA ALA A 643 16.50 -16.10 -21.47
C ALA A 643 16.14 -17.24 -22.43
N VAL A 644 16.97 -18.29 -22.47
CA VAL A 644 16.70 -19.54 -23.19
C VAL A 644 16.50 -20.64 -22.15
N PHE A 645 15.39 -21.38 -22.28
CA PHE A 645 15.04 -22.44 -21.33
C PHE A 645 15.20 -23.82 -21.93
N CYS A 646 15.58 -24.75 -21.05
CA CYS A 646 15.46 -26.18 -21.28
C CYS A 646 14.41 -26.77 -20.33
N TYR A 647 13.73 -27.84 -20.73
CA TYR A 647 12.75 -28.48 -19.89
C TYR A 647 12.66 -30.00 -20.09
N THR A 648 12.03 -30.66 -19.12
CA THR A 648 11.58 -32.05 -19.21
C THR A 648 10.15 -32.18 -18.70
N ILE A 649 9.44 -33.23 -19.14
CA ILE A 649 8.09 -33.56 -18.70
C ILE A 649 8.12 -34.92 -17.99
N ASP A 650 7.44 -35.04 -16.83
CA ASP A 650 7.24 -36.27 -16.07
C ASP A 650 8.54 -37.04 -15.78
N GLY A 651 9.64 -36.32 -15.51
CA GLY A 651 10.94 -36.90 -15.23
C GLY A 651 11.63 -37.54 -16.42
N SER A 652 11.20 -37.28 -17.64
CA SER A 652 11.82 -37.77 -18.86
C SER A 652 13.31 -37.43 -18.91
N LYS A 653 14.14 -38.36 -19.39
CA LYS A 653 15.57 -38.10 -19.63
C LYS A 653 15.80 -37.25 -20.90
N LYS A 654 14.78 -37.08 -21.75
CA LYS A 654 14.87 -36.28 -22.96
C LYS A 654 14.70 -34.82 -22.63
N VAL A 655 15.81 -34.08 -22.64
CA VAL A 655 15.82 -32.63 -22.49
C VAL A 655 15.36 -31.98 -23.80
N GLN A 656 14.49 -30.99 -23.71
CA GLN A 656 14.00 -30.19 -24.81
C GLN A 656 14.33 -28.72 -24.59
N GLU A 657 14.62 -27.98 -25.67
CA GLU A 657 14.74 -26.52 -25.63
C GLU A 657 13.34 -25.93 -25.84
N TYR A 658 13.01 -24.92 -25.04
CA TYR A 658 11.73 -24.24 -25.11
C TYR A 658 11.75 -23.21 -26.22
N THR A 659 10.94 -23.44 -27.25
CA THR A 659 10.77 -22.55 -28.42
C THR A 659 9.34 -22.09 -28.60
N GLU A 660 8.37 -22.82 -28.06
CA GLU A 660 6.94 -22.55 -28.13
C GLU A 660 6.19 -23.12 -26.92
N PRO A 661 4.97 -22.64 -26.61
CA PRO A 661 4.17 -23.15 -25.50
C PRO A 661 3.94 -24.66 -25.57
N ILE A 662 4.08 -25.35 -24.44
CA ILE A 662 4.06 -26.83 -24.33
C ILE A 662 2.62 -27.29 -24.12
N PRO A 663 2.05 -28.16 -24.99
CA PRO A 663 0.72 -28.70 -24.80
C PRO A 663 0.70 -29.69 -23.60
N LEU A 664 -0.04 -29.35 -22.54
CA LEU A 664 -0.11 -30.16 -21.31
C LEU A 664 -1.52 -30.12 -20.69
N ARG A 665 -2.57 -30.28 -21.54
CA ARG A 665 -3.96 -30.28 -21.09
C ARG A 665 -4.29 -31.47 -20.18
N ASN A 666 -3.64 -32.62 -20.40
CA ASN A 666 -3.87 -33.85 -19.63
C ASN A 666 -3.16 -33.86 -18.27
N GLY A 667 -2.47 -32.78 -17.92
CA GLY A 667 -1.64 -32.73 -16.71
C GLY A 667 -0.26 -33.34 -16.93
N GLY A 668 0.58 -33.18 -15.93
CA GLY A 668 1.98 -33.65 -15.90
C GLY A 668 2.86 -32.70 -15.11
N THR A 669 4.10 -33.10 -14.86
CA THR A 669 5.08 -32.29 -14.15
C THR A 669 6.11 -31.73 -15.12
N VAL A 670 6.23 -30.42 -15.18
CA VAL A 670 7.26 -29.73 -15.96
C VAL A 670 8.38 -29.30 -15.00
N LYS A 671 9.61 -29.69 -15.35
CA LYS A 671 10.83 -29.15 -14.75
C LYS A 671 11.54 -28.33 -15.83
N ALA A 672 11.86 -27.08 -15.53
CA ALA A 672 12.53 -26.17 -16.44
C ALA A 672 13.74 -25.49 -15.77
N TRP A 673 14.72 -25.08 -16.57
CA TRP A 673 15.92 -24.38 -16.12
C TRP A 673 16.50 -23.52 -17.25
N TYR A 674 17.38 -22.58 -16.92
CA TYR A 674 18.10 -21.83 -17.94
C TYR A 674 19.13 -22.71 -18.66
N LYS A 675 19.21 -22.56 -20.00
CA LYS A 675 20.18 -23.30 -20.81
C LYS A 675 21.63 -23.01 -20.39
N ASP A 676 21.90 -21.77 -19.99
CA ASP A 676 23.22 -21.29 -19.54
C ASP A 676 23.50 -21.51 -18.04
N ASN A 677 22.45 -21.80 -17.26
CA ASN A 677 22.58 -22.01 -15.81
C ASN A 677 21.54 -23.03 -15.27
N LYS A 678 21.94 -24.31 -15.21
CA LYS A 678 21.05 -25.38 -14.73
C LYS A 678 20.73 -25.33 -13.23
N ASP A 679 21.47 -24.55 -12.48
CA ASP A 679 21.30 -24.45 -11.03
C ASP A 679 20.07 -23.61 -10.67
N ILE A 680 19.58 -22.79 -11.61
CA ILE A 680 18.34 -22.04 -11.48
C ILE A 680 17.24 -22.81 -12.20
N SER A 681 16.45 -23.53 -11.43
CA SER A 681 15.38 -24.39 -11.93
C SER A 681 14.05 -24.13 -11.25
N ALA A 682 12.97 -24.53 -11.89
CA ALA A 682 11.62 -24.50 -11.38
C ALA A 682 10.90 -25.81 -11.71
N VAL A 683 9.99 -26.21 -10.85
CA VAL A 683 9.14 -27.38 -11.05
C VAL A 683 7.69 -27.01 -10.81
N MET A 684 6.83 -27.42 -11.73
CA MET A 684 5.38 -27.24 -11.62
C MET A 684 4.65 -28.50 -12.01
N LYS A 685 3.78 -28.99 -11.13
CA LYS A 685 2.84 -30.05 -11.41
C LYS A 685 1.49 -29.46 -11.80
N PHE A 686 0.97 -29.90 -12.93
CA PHE A 686 -0.35 -29.54 -13.41
C PHE A 686 -1.28 -30.75 -13.39
N GLU A 687 -2.46 -30.56 -12.87
CA GLU A 687 -3.52 -31.56 -12.94
C GLU A 687 -4.24 -31.47 -14.31
N LYS A 688 -4.96 -32.52 -14.68
CA LYS A 688 -5.76 -32.55 -15.92
C LYS A 688 -6.81 -31.44 -15.89
N ILE A 689 -6.95 -30.73 -17.01
CA ILE A 689 -8.06 -29.77 -17.19
C ILE A 689 -9.31 -30.58 -17.52
N GLU A 690 -10.27 -30.54 -16.61
CA GLU A 690 -11.60 -31.11 -16.88
C GLU A 690 -12.33 -30.26 -17.93
N SER A 691 -13.03 -30.94 -18.85
CA SER A 691 -13.73 -30.32 -19.97
C SER A 691 -15.00 -29.60 -19.56
#